data_5274bf5fd144f6d2119714b2093f7443
#
_entry.id   5274bf5fd144f6d2119714b2093f7443
#
_cell.length_a   1.000
_cell.length_b   1.000
_cell.length_c   1.000
_cell.angle_alpha   90.00
_cell.angle_beta   90.00
_cell.angle_gamma   90.00
#
_symmetry.space_group_name_H-M   'P 1'
#
loop_
_entity.id
_entity.type
_entity.pdbx_description
1 polymer ?
#
loop_
_entity_poly.entity_id
_entity_poly.type
_entity_poly.pdbx_seq_one_letter_code
_entity_poly.pdbx_strand_id
1 'polypeptide(L)'
;MKIAIKNFITTLKRFKVASLLNIAGLALAFAAFYIIMAQVYSSFTFNKSIKDNERVYMLSPYYEFFGGWGENVPNPVSYETAEALPTVEAIASLKISDHAVWADGDGEAKKYDYFVSCCNAPILDVFSFKLLVGSADDFKRMNAAVVSESAAKVMGVNVGDVIYTETGSLKPETPLTVVGIFEDFAANTILGGRNIFRNDNREQGMDNSNWNYSVFVKLHEGADPEEYVELWSKKFLEFNEKRLAEYVATTGEELNMTEEERAERFNMPVKLIPMDEFYFTTEFEMYPNGSWGTTMTLLAIALVIVLVAFINFINFFMALVPVRIRTVNICKVFGAGLGTLRMNFFFEAVGLVLIALAIALYIVSFLDGGFINEYISCPLSIGENIATLVVVLAIAVGVAVVAAVYPAFYITGFNASLAVKGGFASSKAGRVLRSGLVSLQFIVSMVLMVLALVFSLQYSHMIRYNVGIERENILEVNCYDLSAKEGLFIEELEKIPSVAAVTSSAHPLFGNSHSCQVRTIDDVDVEMSIWFVRYNFTDVFGIPVIAGEGITKERNGYLITDYTAETTGLGVGDKWSGMDIIGIIPHINLMGANSPNGNTLLLGNHNYVNGTYYVRLNKNVDVEAVCNDIRQVAGNIEPNSSEPKIEFVNDAIAKVYGDTKKQTVMISLFALIAVVISLMGVFGIVLFETQHRRSEIAVRKVYGASSGSVVTMFNRRYLLIVAVCFAVAAPVAWVIASNWLQGFINRIELSLWLPLAVLAVVVLLTALLVTLRSWKAATENPADVVRSN
;
A
#
# COMPACT_ATOMS: atom_id res chain seq x y z
N MET A 1 -21.32 11.54 -40.36
CA MET A 1 -21.30 10.55 -39.28
C MET A 1 -21.48 9.12 -39.76
N LYS A 2 -22.56 8.74 -40.49
CA LYS A 2 -22.77 7.33 -40.99
C LYS A 2 -21.61 6.77 -41.82
N ILE A 3 -20.97 7.59 -42.69
CA ILE A 3 -19.81 7.18 -43.52
C ILE A 3 -18.57 6.93 -42.64
N ALA A 4 -18.32 7.78 -41.66
CA ALA A 4 -17.20 7.61 -40.73
C ALA A 4 -17.34 6.29 -39.92
N ILE A 5 -18.51 6.01 -39.38
CA ILE A 5 -18.80 4.75 -38.67
C ILE A 5 -18.62 3.52 -39.58
N LYS A 6 -19.15 3.57 -40.80
CA LYS A 6 -18.98 2.49 -41.77
C LYS A 6 -17.50 2.24 -42.15
N ASN A 7 -16.74 3.32 -42.31
CA ASN A 7 -15.29 3.22 -42.59
C ASN A 7 -14.54 2.64 -41.38
N PHE A 8 -14.89 3.05 -40.16
CA PHE A 8 -14.35 2.53 -38.91
C PHE A 8 -14.55 1.02 -38.82
N ILE A 9 -15.81 0.54 -38.95
CA ILE A 9 -16.12 -0.90 -38.88
C ILE A 9 -15.40 -1.69 -40.02
N THR A 10 -15.31 -1.09 -41.21
CA THR A 10 -14.59 -1.74 -42.31
C THR A 10 -13.10 -1.89 -42.02
N THR A 11 -12.48 -0.90 -41.42
CA THR A 11 -11.08 -0.94 -40.99
C THR A 11 -10.86 -2.01 -39.90
N LEU A 12 -11.70 -2.08 -38.89
CA LEU A 12 -11.65 -3.11 -37.83
C LEU A 12 -11.73 -4.52 -38.46
N LYS A 13 -12.69 -4.74 -39.38
CA LYS A 13 -12.88 -6.03 -40.03
C LYS A 13 -11.72 -6.41 -40.96
N ARG A 14 -11.07 -5.44 -41.63
CA ARG A 14 -9.97 -5.68 -42.54
C ARG A 14 -8.64 -5.98 -41.84
N PHE A 15 -8.39 -5.33 -40.69
CA PHE A 15 -7.17 -5.46 -39.90
C PHE A 15 -7.45 -6.06 -38.49
N LYS A 16 -8.27 -7.12 -38.44
CA LYS A 16 -8.79 -7.75 -37.22
C LYS A 16 -7.73 -7.92 -36.11
N VAL A 17 -6.61 -8.56 -36.45
CA VAL A 17 -5.55 -8.89 -35.47
C VAL A 17 -4.88 -7.64 -34.92
N ALA A 18 -4.49 -6.73 -35.80
CA ALA A 18 -3.82 -5.50 -35.38
C ALA A 18 -4.76 -4.57 -34.57
N SER A 19 -6.04 -4.46 -34.99
CA SER A 19 -7.04 -3.67 -34.24
C SER A 19 -7.35 -4.28 -32.88
N LEU A 20 -7.50 -5.63 -32.81
CA LEU A 20 -7.74 -6.33 -31.54
C LEU A 20 -6.58 -6.13 -30.57
N LEU A 21 -5.32 -6.30 -31.01
CA LEU A 21 -4.14 -6.09 -30.18
C LEU A 21 -4.02 -4.64 -29.71
N ASN A 22 -4.34 -3.68 -30.56
CA ASN A 22 -4.30 -2.28 -30.17
C ASN A 22 -5.38 -1.93 -29.14
N ILE A 23 -6.62 -2.41 -29.33
CA ILE A 23 -7.71 -2.23 -28.36
C ILE A 23 -7.37 -2.91 -27.05
N ALA A 24 -6.86 -4.16 -27.09
CA ALA A 24 -6.48 -4.89 -25.87
C ALA A 24 -5.32 -4.19 -25.12
N GLY A 25 -4.30 -3.72 -25.83
CA GLY A 25 -3.19 -2.98 -25.22
C GLY A 25 -3.62 -1.66 -24.59
N LEU A 26 -4.51 -0.90 -25.28
CA LEU A 26 -5.10 0.31 -24.71
C LEU A 26 -6.01 0.01 -23.50
N ALA A 27 -6.81 -1.06 -23.57
CA ALA A 27 -7.71 -1.44 -22.48
C ALA A 27 -6.92 -1.83 -21.21
N LEU A 28 -5.86 -2.63 -21.35
CA LEU A 28 -4.97 -2.96 -20.23
C LEU A 28 -4.28 -1.71 -19.66
N ALA A 29 -3.81 -0.82 -20.53
CA ALA A 29 -3.18 0.41 -20.09
C ALA A 29 -4.14 1.34 -19.34
N PHE A 30 -5.37 1.54 -19.84
CA PHE A 30 -6.37 2.37 -19.19
C PHE A 30 -6.91 1.75 -17.91
N ALA A 31 -7.01 0.42 -17.82
CA ALA A 31 -7.36 -0.25 -16.58
C ALA A 31 -6.27 -0.03 -15.51
N ALA A 32 -5.01 -0.26 -15.84
CA ALA A 32 -3.88 0.01 -14.95
C ALA A 32 -3.82 1.50 -14.56
N PHE A 33 -4.00 2.39 -15.52
CA PHE A 33 -4.00 3.83 -15.28
C PHE A 33 -5.14 4.26 -14.35
N TYR A 34 -6.35 3.72 -14.52
CA TYR A 34 -7.48 4.00 -13.65
C TYR A 34 -7.19 3.56 -12.22
N ILE A 35 -6.69 2.33 -12.03
CA ILE A 35 -6.37 1.77 -10.71
C ILE A 35 -5.33 2.64 -10.00
N ILE A 36 -4.24 3.00 -10.68
CA ILE A 36 -3.20 3.85 -10.09
C ILE A 36 -3.75 5.25 -9.78
N MET A 37 -4.51 5.83 -10.71
CA MET A 37 -5.06 7.18 -10.51
C MET A 37 -6.10 7.23 -9.40
N ALA A 38 -6.88 6.15 -9.18
CA ALA A 38 -7.78 6.04 -8.03
C ALA A 38 -6.98 6.11 -6.72
N GLN A 39 -5.90 5.33 -6.61
CA GLN A 39 -5.01 5.37 -5.43
C GLN A 39 -4.35 6.73 -5.24
N VAL A 40 -3.78 7.31 -6.30
CA VAL A 40 -3.14 8.64 -6.26
C VAL A 40 -4.16 9.73 -5.89
N TYR A 41 -5.35 9.71 -6.50
CA TYR A 41 -6.42 10.66 -6.19
C TYR A 41 -6.88 10.53 -4.74
N SER A 42 -7.09 9.30 -4.25
CA SER A 42 -7.43 9.03 -2.85
C SER A 42 -6.39 9.59 -1.90
N SER A 43 -5.09 9.42 -2.20
CA SER A 43 -4.00 9.98 -1.39
C SER A 43 -3.99 11.51 -1.36
N PHE A 44 -4.20 12.18 -2.48
CA PHE A 44 -4.24 13.65 -2.55
C PHE A 44 -5.51 14.29 -2.02
N THR A 45 -6.58 13.52 -1.90
CA THR A 45 -7.86 13.99 -1.39
C THR A 45 -8.17 13.44 0.00
N PHE A 46 -7.15 12.89 0.67
CA PHE A 46 -7.31 12.36 2.02
C PHE A 46 -7.81 13.45 2.97
N ASN A 47 -8.79 13.14 3.80
CA ASN A 47 -9.52 14.05 4.71
C ASN A 47 -10.28 15.21 4.05
N LYS A 48 -10.20 15.43 2.74
CA LYS A 48 -10.87 16.58 2.09
C LYS A 48 -12.40 16.51 2.09
N SER A 49 -12.98 15.37 2.38
CA SER A 49 -14.43 15.22 2.57
C SER A 49 -14.91 15.66 3.96
N ILE A 50 -14.00 15.80 4.93
CA ILE A 50 -14.32 16.35 6.25
C ILE A 50 -14.52 17.85 6.11
N LYS A 51 -15.67 18.33 6.58
CA LYS A 51 -15.99 19.76 6.53
C LYS A 51 -15.04 20.54 7.44
N ASP A 52 -14.57 21.69 6.96
CA ASP A 52 -13.63 22.57 7.68
C ASP A 52 -12.29 21.90 8.05
N ASN A 53 -11.87 20.89 7.31
CA ASN A 53 -10.64 20.11 7.58
C ASN A 53 -9.37 20.98 7.66
N GLU A 54 -9.34 22.13 6.98
CA GLU A 54 -8.24 23.11 7.02
C GLU A 54 -8.08 23.78 8.39
N ARG A 55 -9.12 23.75 9.23
CA ARG A 55 -9.16 24.32 10.59
C ARG A 55 -9.06 23.28 11.70
N VAL A 56 -9.03 21.99 11.33
CA VAL A 56 -8.89 20.88 12.25
C VAL A 56 -7.44 20.40 12.24
N TYR A 57 -6.86 20.31 13.42
CA TYR A 57 -5.47 19.93 13.63
C TYR A 57 -5.38 18.77 14.59
N MET A 58 -4.40 17.89 14.37
CA MET A 58 -3.99 16.90 15.36
C MET A 58 -2.76 17.40 16.12
N LEU A 59 -2.78 17.32 17.45
CA LEU A 59 -1.64 17.62 18.29
C LEU A 59 -0.66 16.44 18.26
N SER A 60 0.57 16.69 17.80
CA SER A 60 1.62 15.68 17.67
C SER A 60 2.84 16.05 18.50
N PRO A 61 3.22 15.24 19.49
CA PRO A 61 4.44 15.42 20.27
C PRO A 61 5.65 14.84 19.54
N TYR A 62 6.81 15.41 19.76
CA TYR A 62 8.09 14.82 19.36
C TYR A 62 8.64 14.00 20.53
N TYR A 63 8.80 12.71 20.31
CA TYR A 63 9.43 11.81 21.26
C TYR A 63 10.92 11.68 20.93
N GLU A 64 11.77 12.32 21.72
CA GLU A 64 13.23 12.26 21.55
C GLU A 64 13.73 10.81 21.52
N PHE A 65 13.12 9.95 22.36
CA PHE A 65 13.48 8.54 22.49
C PHE A 65 13.29 7.75 21.21
N PHE A 66 12.20 8.04 20.48
CA PHE A 66 11.90 7.38 19.20
C PHE A 66 12.51 8.14 18.01
N GLY A 67 13.06 9.33 18.25
CA GLY A 67 13.56 10.21 17.19
C GLY A 67 12.48 10.61 16.18
N GLY A 68 11.19 10.66 16.61
CA GLY A 68 10.06 10.86 15.73
C GLY A 68 8.85 11.53 16.38
N TRP A 69 7.91 11.95 15.53
CA TRP A 69 6.66 12.54 15.93
C TRP A 69 5.63 11.45 16.28
N GLY A 70 4.98 11.59 17.44
CA GLY A 70 3.95 10.67 17.94
C GLY A 70 2.53 11.20 17.77
N GLU A 71 1.57 10.38 18.20
CA GLU A 71 0.14 10.62 17.99
C GLU A 71 -0.66 10.80 19.29
N ASN A 72 -0.05 10.52 20.45
CA ASN A 72 -0.73 10.54 21.74
C ASN A 72 -0.14 11.60 22.66
N VAL A 73 -1.01 12.29 23.38
CA VAL A 73 -0.64 13.34 24.33
C VAL A 73 -1.48 13.24 25.61
N PRO A 74 -0.99 13.78 26.74
CA PRO A 74 -1.82 13.86 27.94
C PRO A 74 -3.01 14.81 27.75
N ASN A 75 -4.21 14.31 27.93
CA ASN A 75 -5.44 15.09 27.77
C ASN A 75 -5.52 16.35 28.65
N PRO A 76 -5.16 16.31 29.97
CA PRO A 76 -5.34 17.46 30.85
C PRO A 76 -4.73 18.74 30.32
N VAL A 77 -3.44 18.69 29.96
CA VAL A 77 -2.71 19.85 29.45
C VAL A 77 -3.37 20.39 28.17
N SER A 78 -3.82 19.49 27.29
CA SER A 78 -4.45 19.87 26.02
C SER A 78 -5.78 20.58 26.22
N TYR A 79 -6.62 20.09 27.15
CA TYR A 79 -7.91 20.71 27.47
C TYR A 79 -7.75 22.05 28.19
N GLU A 80 -6.83 22.12 29.18
CA GLU A 80 -6.53 23.37 29.88
C GLU A 80 -5.98 24.45 28.92
N THR A 81 -5.22 24.04 27.90
CA THR A 81 -4.75 24.95 26.86
C THR A 81 -5.91 25.47 26.03
N ALA A 82 -6.80 24.58 25.59
CA ALA A 82 -7.97 24.94 24.79
C ALA A 82 -8.93 25.86 25.54
N GLU A 83 -9.17 25.60 26.82
CA GLU A 83 -10.05 26.45 27.68
C GLU A 83 -9.44 27.86 27.89
N ALA A 84 -8.12 27.99 27.82
CA ALA A 84 -7.45 29.28 28.00
C ALA A 84 -7.39 30.14 26.71
N LEU A 85 -7.66 29.56 25.55
CA LEU A 85 -7.55 30.23 24.26
C LEU A 85 -8.90 30.42 23.60
N PRO A 86 -9.38 31.67 23.46
CA PRO A 86 -10.61 31.98 22.74
C PRO A 86 -10.56 31.65 21.25
N THR A 87 -9.38 31.39 20.71
CA THR A 87 -9.14 31.01 19.31
C THR A 87 -9.51 29.55 19.03
N VAL A 88 -9.72 28.75 20.07
CA VAL A 88 -10.15 27.35 19.94
C VAL A 88 -11.67 27.26 19.88
N GLU A 89 -12.20 26.74 18.78
CA GLU A 89 -13.63 26.48 18.56
C GLU A 89 -14.10 25.22 19.29
N ALA A 90 -13.32 24.11 19.16
CA ALA A 90 -13.60 22.83 19.81
C ALA A 90 -12.33 22.00 19.98
N ILE A 91 -12.31 21.15 21.00
CA ILE A 91 -11.25 20.16 21.24
C ILE A 91 -11.88 18.80 21.51
N ALA A 92 -11.29 17.75 20.92
CA ALA A 92 -11.71 16.37 21.13
C ALA A 92 -10.52 15.43 21.31
N SER A 93 -10.70 14.43 22.15
CA SER A 93 -9.79 13.30 22.28
C SER A 93 -10.40 12.04 21.67
N LEU A 94 -9.57 11.23 21.05
CA LEU A 94 -9.94 9.98 20.38
C LEU A 94 -8.98 8.87 20.78
N LYS A 95 -9.54 7.75 21.24
CA LYS A 95 -8.82 6.52 21.50
C LYS A 95 -9.47 5.40 20.70
N ILE A 96 -8.68 4.62 20.01
CA ILE A 96 -9.15 3.38 19.39
C ILE A 96 -9.20 2.34 20.51
N SER A 97 -10.37 1.76 20.76
CA SER A 97 -10.52 0.67 21.70
C SER A 97 -11.51 -0.35 21.13
N ASP A 98 -11.46 -1.54 21.65
CA ASP A 98 -12.36 -2.69 21.48
C ASP A 98 -12.84 -3.03 20.07
N HIS A 99 -12.87 -4.30 19.79
CA HIS A 99 -13.02 -4.83 18.44
C HIS A 99 -14.31 -5.62 18.25
N ALA A 100 -15.09 -5.82 19.32
CA ALA A 100 -16.32 -6.59 19.22
C ALA A 100 -17.49 -5.84 19.78
N VAL A 101 -18.57 -5.86 19.02
CA VAL A 101 -19.84 -5.26 19.38
C VAL A 101 -20.92 -6.33 19.30
N TRP A 102 -21.75 -6.38 20.33
CA TRP A 102 -22.89 -7.27 20.39
C TRP A 102 -24.16 -6.43 20.22
N ALA A 103 -25.02 -6.83 19.29
CA ALA A 103 -26.29 -6.17 19.05
C ALA A 103 -27.40 -7.22 18.95
N ASP A 104 -28.55 -6.90 19.52
CA ASP A 104 -29.77 -7.72 19.47
C ASP A 104 -30.74 -7.07 18.46
N GLY A 105 -30.53 -7.34 17.17
CA GLY A 105 -31.39 -6.80 16.11
C GLY A 105 -32.67 -7.61 15.85
N ASP A 106 -32.64 -8.93 16.06
CA ASP A 106 -33.71 -9.87 15.73
C ASP A 106 -34.08 -10.83 16.88
N GLY A 107 -33.74 -10.47 18.13
CA GLY A 107 -34.06 -11.29 19.33
C GLY A 107 -32.96 -12.30 19.72
N GLU A 108 -31.83 -12.33 19.00
CA GLU A 108 -30.62 -13.04 19.40
C GLU A 108 -29.41 -12.09 19.29
N ALA A 109 -28.67 -11.92 20.37
CA ALA A 109 -27.47 -11.10 20.40
C ALA A 109 -26.40 -11.72 19.47
N LYS A 110 -26.03 -11.00 18.41
CA LYS A 110 -24.98 -11.39 17.47
C LYS A 110 -23.73 -10.54 17.68
N LYS A 111 -22.58 -11.16 17.52
CA LYS A 111 -21.29 -10.51 17.57
C LYS A 111 -20.93 -9.92 16.19
N TYR A 112 -20.48 -8.67 16.21
CA TYR A 112 -20.02 -7.96 15.01
C TYR A 112 -18.59 -7.47 15.26
N ASP A 113 -17.75 -7.56 14.23
CA ASP A 113 -16.34 -7.13 14.29
C ASP A 113 -16.25 -5.66 13.84
N TYR A 114 -16.56 -4.73 14.74
CA TYR A 114 -16.48 -3.30 14.53
C TYR A 114 -15.55 -2.64 15.54
N PHE A 115 -14.75 -1.69 15.05
CA PHE A 115 -13.96 -0.85 15.94
C PHE A 115 -14.85 0.16 16.67
N VAL A 116 -14.75 0.17 17.99
CA VAL A 116 -15.35 1.20 18.82
C VAL A 116 -14.30 2.27 19.11
N SER A 117 -14.58 3.48 18.73
CA SER A 117 -13.75 4.64 19.03
C SER A 117 -14.24 5.30 20.29
N CYS A 118 -13.43 5.29 21.35
CA CYS A 118 -13.72 6.03 22.58
C CYS A 118 -13.34 7.50 22.39
N CYS A 119 -14.27 8.40 22.65
CA CYS A 119 -14.07 9.83 22.45
C CYS A 119 -14.90 10.65 23.44
N ASN A 120 -14.76 11.96 23.40
CA ASN A 120 -15.65 12.87 24.11
C ASN A 120 -16.66 13.52 23.13
N ALA A 121 -17.73 14.06 23.69
CA ALA A 121 -18.85 14.62 22.90
C ALA A 121 -18.46 15.66 21.84
N PRO A 122 -17.53 16.61 22.09
CA PRO A 122 -17.09 17.58 21.07
C PRO A 122 -16.50 16.98 19.78
N ILE A 123 -16.22 15.68 19.73
CA ILE A 123 -15.76 15.01 18.50
C ILE A 123 -16.72 15.23 17.31
N LEU A 124 -18.01 15.30 17.60
CA LEU A 124 -19.05 15.54 16.59
C LEU A 124 -18.91 16.91 15.96
N ASP A 125 -18.51 17.92 16.74
CA ASP A 125 -18.31 19.30 16.27
C ASP A 125 -16.96 19.46 15.58
N VAL A 126 -15.89 18.85 16.14
CA VAL A 126 -14.53 18.89 15.56
C VAL A 126 -14.54 18.35 14.14
N PHE A 127 -15.15 17.18 13.92
CA PHE A 127 -15.18 16.54 12.61
C PHE A 127 -16.49 16.78 11.84
N SER A 128 -17.35 17.67 12.33
CA SER A 128 -18.60 18.08 11.68
C SER A 128 -19.45 16.88 11.23
N PHE A 129 -19.74 15.96 12.17
CA PHE A 129 -20.57 14.77 11.90
C PHE A 129 -21.94 15.15 11.36
N LYS A 130 -22.36 14.50 10.28
CA LYS A 130 -23.71 14.65 9.75
C LYS A 130 -24.61 13.57 10.34
N LEU A 131 -25.32 13.90 11.42
CA LEU A 131 -26.32 13.02 11.98
C LEU A 131 -27.53 12.93 11.05
N LEU A 132 -27.92 11.71 10.68
CA LEU A 132 -29.13 11.41 9.90
C LEU A 132 -30.35 11.29 10.81
N VAL A 133 -30.16 10.70 12.00
CA VAL A 133 -31.16 10.51 13.02
C VAL A 133 -30.50 10.72 14.39
N GLY A 134 -31.24 11.29 15.34
CA GLY A 134 -30.75 11.50 16.72
C GLY A 134 -30.28 12.91 16.99
N SER A 135 -29.61 13.13 18.12
CA SER A 135 -29.19 14.44 18.60
C SER A 135 -27.76 14.41 19.14
N ALA A 136 -26.97 15.44 18.80
CA ALA A 136 -25.63 15.62 19.35
C ALA A 136 -25.66 15.89 20.88
N ASP A 137 -26.73 16.49 21.40
CA ASP A 137 -26.88 16.72 22.84
C ASP A 137 -27.08 15.42 23.62
N ASP A 138 -27.75 14.43 23.02
CA ASP A 138 -27.93 13.13 23.66
C ASP A 138 -26.60 12.36 23.71
N PHE A 139 -25.66 12.64 22.80
CA PHE A 139 -24.32 12.02 22.80
C PHE A 139 -23.46 12.48 24.00
N LYS A 140 -23.81 13.59 24.66
CA LYS A 140 -23.12 14.05 25.88
C LYS A 140 -23.38 13.17 27.10
N ARG A 141 -24.37 12.26 27.03
CA ARG A 141 -24.67 11.32 28.10
C ARG A 141 -23.61 10.24 28.21
N MET A 142 -23.37 9.76 29.41
CA MET A 142 -22.54 8.58 29.65
C MET A 142 -23.12 7.35 28.94
N ASN A 143 -22.26 6.50 28.42
CA ASN A 143 -22.63 5.30 27.66
C ASN A 143 -23.53 5.58 26.45
N ALA A 144 -23.44 6.77 25.89
CA ALA A 144 -24.05 7.09 24.61
C ALA A 144 -23.14 6.66 23.45
N ALA A 145 -23.73 6.16 22.39
CA ALA A 145 -23.02 5.81 21.17
C ALA A 145 -23.72 6.42 19.93
N VAL A 146 -22.91 6.85 18.97
CA VAL A 146 -23.38 7.11 17.61
C VAL A 146 -22.82 6.05 16.67
N VAL A 147 -23.64 5.61 15.72
CA VAL A 147 -23.35 4.47 14.84
C VAL A 147 -23.46 4.94 13.39
N SER A 148 -22.57 4.47 12.51
CA SER A 148 -22.66 4.79 11.09
C SER A 148 -23.89 4.14 10.44
N GLU A 149 -24.39 4.74 9.36
CA GLU A 149 -25.58 4.24 8.65
C GLU A 149 -25.39 2.81 8.16
N SER A 150 -24.21 2.49 7.63
CA SER A 150 -23.89 1.14 7.14
C SER A 150 -23.89 0.10 8.27
N ALA A 151 -23.23 0.41 9.40
CA ALA A 151 -23.18 -0.47 10.55
C ALA A 151 -24.57 -0.63 11.21
N ALA A 152 -25.33 0.44 11.34
CA ALA A 152 -26.69 0.39 11.87
C ALA A 152 -27.60 -0.54 11.06
N LYS A 153 -27.51 -0.47 9.71
CA LYS A 153 -28.24 -1.37 8.80
C LYS A 153 -27.82 -2.84 8.95
N VAL A 154 -26.51 -3.11 9.08
CA VAL A 154 -25.99 -4.49 9.21
C VAL A 154 -26.36 -5.07 10.56
N MET A 155 -26.28 -4.30 11.62
CA MET A 155 -26.66 -4.73 12.97
C MET A 155 -28.19 -4.75 13.22
N GLY A 156 -28.96 -4.06 12.39
CA GLY A 156 -30.42 -3.93 12.55
C GLY A 156 -30.81 -3.00 13.72
N VAL A 157 -29.92 -2.07 14.14
CA VAL A 157 -30.15 -1.20 15.28
C VAL A 157 -30.65 0.19 14.89
N ASN A 158 -31.45 0.78 15.76
CA ASN A 158 -32.03 2.12 15.64
C ASN A 158 -31.67 2.98 16.86
N VAL A 159 -31.98 4.27 16.77
CA VAL A 159 -31.86 5.18 17.92
C VAL A 159 -32.77 4.71 19.06
N GLY A 160 -32.20 4.56 20.25
CA GLY A 160 -32.83 4.03 21.45
C GLY A 160 -32.48 2.59 21.78
N ASP A 161 -31.94 1.84 20.81
CA ASP A 161 -31.47 0.47 21.05
C ASP A 161 -30.18 0.44 21.85
N VAL A 162 -29.91 -0.71 22.47
CA VAL A 162 -28.69 -0.92 23.26
C VAL A 162 -27.78 -1.89 22.53
N ILE A 163 -26.51 -1.49 22.40
CA ILE A 163 -25.42 -2.35 21.94
C ILE A 163 -24.45 -2.57 23.08
N TYR A 164 -23.70 -3.65 23.05
CA TYR A 164 -22.73 -3.99 24.08
C TYR A 164 -21.34 -4.03 23.48
N THR A 165 -20.36 -3.49 24.18
CA THR A 165 -18.96 -3.57 23.80
C THR A 165 -18.19 -4.45 24.75
N GLU A 166 -17.17 -5.10 24.25
CA GLU A 166 -16.26 -5.94 25.01
C GLU A 166 -15.10 -5.07 25.51
N THR A 167 -14.89 -5.02 26.82
CA THR A 167 -13.72 -4.39 27.44
C THR A 167 -12.84 -5.46 28.05
N GLY A 168 -11.95 -6.09 27.24
CA GLY A 168 -10.87 -6.93 27.73
C GLY A 168 -11.23 -8.21 28.50
N SER A 169 -12.50 -8.55 28.60
CA SER A 169 -13.02 -9.75 29.26
C SER A 169 -14.24 -10.26 28.53
N LEU A 170 -14.39 -11.55 28.52
CA LEU A 170 -15.31 -12.43 27.81
C LEU A 170 -16.82 -12.20 27.99
N LYS A 171 -17.26 -11.05 28.49
CA LYS A 171 -18.67 -10.71 28.63
C LYS A 171 -18.93 -9.33 28.06
N PRO A 172 -20.08 -9.15 27.38
CA PRO A 172 -20.55 -7.81 27.00
C PRO A 172 -20.79 -7.01 28.27
N GLU A 173 -19.84 -6.16 28.69
CA GLU A 173 -19.87 -5.53 30.02
C GLU A 173 -20.47 -4.14 29.99
N THR A 174 -20.30 -3.39 28.90
CA THR A 174 -20.75 -2.00 28.86
C THR A 174 -21.92 -1.82 27.91
N PRO A 175 -23.16 -1.61 28.45
CA PRO A 175 -24.29 -1.25 27.62
C PRO A 175 -24.10 0.16 27.07
N LEU A 176 -24.20 0.33 25.76
CA LEU A 176 -24.19 1.62 25.07
C LEU A 176 -25.55 1.87 24.46
N THR A 177 -26.15 3.01 24.76
CA THR A 177 -27.40 3.43 24.13
C THR A 177 -27.06 4.11 22.79
N VAL A 178 -27.62 3.63 21.70
CA VAL A 178 -27.52 4.29 20.40
C VAL A 178 -28.36 5.57 20.43
N VAL A 179 -27.71 6.73 20.40
CA VAL A 179 -28.38 8.04 20.47
C VAL A 179 -28.41 8.77 19.11
N GLY A 180 -27.69 8.27 18.13
CA GLY A 180 -27.66 8.84 16.80
C GLY A 180 -27.10 7.91 15.75
N ILE A 181 -27.53 8.12 14.52
CA ILE A 181 -27.00 7.46 13.32
C ILE A 181 -26.41 8.54 12.43
N PHE A 182 -25.14 8.39 12.03
CA PHE A 182 -24.43 9.35 11.21
C PHE A 182 -24.14 8.79 9.80
N GLU A 183 -23.99 9.71 8.83
CA GLU A 183 -23.57 9.36 7.47
C GLU A 183 -22.13 8.82 7.47
N ASP A 184 -21.88 7.70 6.79
CA ASP A 184 -20.56 7.10 6.74
C ASP A 184 -19.50 8.07 6.21
N PHE A 185 -18.34 8.08 6.85
CA PHE A 185 -17.20 8.84 6.36
C PHE A 185 -16.61 8.18 5.10
N ALA A 186 -16.09 9.00 4.21
CA ALA A 186 -15.36 8.49 3.05
C ALA A 186 -14.15 7.64 3.50
N ALA A 187 -13.88 6.56 2.76
CA ALA A 187 -12.81 5.62 3.09
C ALA A 187 -11.40 6.28 3.16
N ASN A 188 -11.20 7.39 2.43
CA ASN A 188 -9.96 8.15 2.44
C ASN A 188 -9.96 9.29 3.48
N THR A 189 -10.37 8.97 4.69
CA THR A 189 -10.28 9.86 5.87
C THR A 189 -9.73 9.10 7.07
N ILE A 190 -9.24 9.82 8.07
CA ILE A 190 -8.82 9.23 9.36
C ILE A 190 -9.98 8.55 10.10
N LEU A 191 -11.21 8.92 9.77
CA LEU A 191 -12.43 8.34 10.33
C LEU A 191 -13.04 7.27 9.41
N GLY A 192 -12.45 7.03 8.25
CA GLY A 192 -12.90 6.01 7.30
C GLY A 192 -12.89 4.62 7.92
N GLY A 193 -14.01 3.90 7.78
CA GLY A 193 -14.17 2.57 8.38
C GLY A 193 -14.41 2.55 9.88
N ARG A 194 -14.46 3.72 10.57
CA ARG A 194 -14.85 3.82 11.97
C ARG A 194 -16.37 3.93 12.07
N ASN A 195 -16.98 2.89 12.58
CA ASN A 195 -18.42 2.73 12.52
C ASN A 195 -19.15 3.12 13.82
N ILE A 196 -18.46 3.08 14.93
CA ILE A 196 -19.07 3.34 16.25
C ILE A 196 -18.20 4.27 17.06
N PHE A 197 -18.80 5.35 17.57
CA PHE A 197 -18.15 6.27 18.49
C PHE A 197 -18.91 6.24 19.83
N ARG A 198 -18.17 5.98 20.90
CA ARG A 198 -18.67 5.96 22.27
C ARG A 198 -18.21 7.20 23.00
N ASN A 199 -19.13 7.87 23.70
CA ASN A 199 -18.75 8.95 24.59
C ASN A 199 -18.16 8.39 25.88
N ASP A 200 -16.86 8.60 26.07
CA ASP A 200 -16.18 8.26 27.32
C ASP A 200 -16.39 9.35 28.36
N ASN A 201 -16.38 8.95 29.65
CA ASN A 201 -16.37 9.90 30.71
C ASN A 201 -15.08 10.74 30.66
N ARG A 202 -15.24 12.06 30.58
CA ARG A 202 -14.13 13.03 30.59
C ARG A 202 -13.14 12.77 31.74
N GLU A 203 -13.64 12.36 32.93
CA GLU A 203 -12.81 12.10 34.10
C GLU A 203 -11.84 10.93 33.92
N GLN A 204 -12.23 9.88 33.19
CA GLN A 204 -11.33 8.76 32.91
C GLN A 204 -10.23 9.11 31.92
N GLY A 205 -10.53 10.00 30.95
CA GLY A 205 -9.57 10.50 29.99
C GLY A 205 -8.63 11.59 30.53
N MET A 206 -8.93 12.15 31.71
CA MET A 206 -8.18 13.24 32.33
C MET A 206 -7.14 12.75 33.37
N ASP A 207 -6.77 11.46 33.33
CA ASP A 207 -5.63 10.94 34.07
C ASP A 207 -4.31 11.35 33.38
N ASN A 208 -3.47 11.99 34.13
CA ASN A 208 -2.17 12.53 33.65
C ASN A 208 -1.15 11.45 33.25
N SER A 209 -1.37 10.21 33.70
CA SER A 209 -0.56 9.07 33.29
C SER A 209 -1.06 8.40 32.01
N ASN A 210 -2.21 8.83 31.47
CA ASN A 210 -2.86 8.20 30.33
C ASN A 210 -2.47 8.90 29.01
N TRP A 211 -1.56 8.27 28.28
CA TRP A 211 -1.06 8.70 26.97
C TRP A 211 -1.69 7.91 25.82
N ASN A 212 -2.92 7.45 25.97
CA ASN A 212 -3.57 6.60 24.97
C ASN A 212 -4.56 7.36 24.07
N TYR A 213 -4.58 8.69 24.13
CA TYR A 213 -5.50 9.53 23.36
C TYR A 213 -4.77 10.42 22.36
N SER A 214 -5.27 10.43 21.14
CA SER A 214 -4.93 11.46 20.16
C SER A 214 -5.86 12.65 20.36
N VAL A 215 -5.31 13.85 20.34
CA VAL A 215 -6.07 15.08 20.56
C VAL A 215 -6.21 15.86 19.24
N PHE A 216 -7.46 16.24 18.96
CA PHE A 216 -7.81 17.04 17.78
C PHE A 216 -8.38 18.39 18.23
N VAL A 217 -7.87 19.46 17.61
CA VAL A 217 -8.24 20.84 17.93
C VAL A 217 -8.81 21.50 16.67
N LYS A 218 -9.99 22.08 16.79
CA LYS A 218 -10.60 22.92 15.75
C LYS A 218 -10.44 24.38 16.14
N LEU A 219 -9.80 25.15 15.28
CA LEU A 219 -9.55 26.57 15.49
C LEU A 219 -10.58 27.42 14.75
N HIS A 220 -10.85 28.64 15.27
CA HIS A 220 -11.62 29.65 14.56
C HIS A 220 -10.91 30.09 13.28
N GLU A 221 -11.65 30.58 12.30
CA GLU A 221 -11.12 31.06 11.02
C GLU A 221 -10.11 32.20 11.25
N GLY A 222 -8.90 32.04 10.69
CA GLY A 222 -7.81 32.99 10.82
C GLY A 222 -7.03 32.94 12.13
N ALA A 223 -7.28 31.97 13.00
CA ALA A 223 -6.47 31.75 14.21
C ALA A 223 -5.09 31.21 13.85
N ASP A 224 -4.06 31.61 14.63
CA ASP A 224 -2.70 31.11 14.48
C ASP A 224 -2.51 29.80 15.27
N PRO A 225 -2.19 28.67 14.61
CA PRO A 225 -1.93 27.40 15.32
C PRO A 225 -0.76 27.45 16.29
N GLU A 226 0.24 28.31 16.05
CA GLU A 226 1.42 28.43 16.90
C GLU A 226 1.08 28.97 18.29
N GLU A 227 0.03 29.81 18.42
CA GLU A 227 -0.44 30.30 19.72
C GLU A 227 -0.85 29.14 20.66
N TYR A 228 -1.51 28.11 20.10
CA TYR A 228 -1.86 26.92 20.85
C TYR A 228 -0.61 26.11 21.25
N VAL A 229 0.34 25.93 20.35
CA VAL A 229 1.58 25.19 20.58
C VAL A 229 2.42 25.83 21.67
N GLU A 230 2.60 27.14 21.61
CA GLU A 230 3.37 27.88 22.62
C GLU A 230 2.74 27.77 24.03
N LEU A 231 1.43 27.96 24.12
CA LEU A 231 0.74 27.86 25.42
C LEU A 231 0.71 26.42 25.94
N TRP A 232 0.54 25.43 25.04
CA TRP A 232 0.56 24.02 25.42
C TRP A 232 1.95 23.64 26.00
N SER A 233 3.03 24.00 25.33
CA SER A 233 4.40 23.73 25.79
C SER A 233 4.68 24.35 27.17
N LYS A 234 4.24 25.59 27.39
CA LYS A 234 4.35 26.23 28.69
C LYS A 234 3.56 25.48 29.79
N LYS A 235 2.31 25.12 29.51
CA LYS A 235 1.47 24.39 30.48
C LYS A 235 2.01 22.99 30.75
N PHE A 236 2.58 22.32 29.73
CA PHE A 236 3.18 21.01 29.90
C PHE A 236 4.42 21.04 30.82
N LEU A 237 5.23 22.08 30.69
CA LEU A 237 6.37 22.30 31.60
C LEU A 237 5.87 22.54 33.04
N GLU A 238 4.91 23.45 33.27
CA GLU A 238 4.29 23.71 34.57
C GLU A 238 3.69 22.41 35.19
N PHE A 239 3.09 21.58 34.36
CA PHE A 239 2.52 20.29 34.73
C PHE A 239 3.60 19.30 35.21
N ASN A 240 4.72 19.17 34.50
CA ASN A 240 5.82 18.30 34.88
C ASN A 240 6.55 18.80 36.12
N GLU A 241 6.72 20.10 36.31
CA GLU A 241 7.28 20.70 37.53
C GLU A 241 6.41 20.35 38.77
N LYS A 242 5.09 20.43 38.63
CA LYS A 242 4.16 20.05 39.71
C LYS A 242 4.28 18.55 40.05
N ARG A 243 4.34 17.67 39.04
CA ARG A 243 4.57 16.23 39.25
C ARG A 243 5.88 15.92 39.94
N LEU A 244 6.95 16.62 39.56
CA LEU A 244 8.25 16.48 40.18
C LEU A 244 8.19 16.89 41.66
N ALA A 245 7.55 18.01 41.98
CA ALA A 245 7.38 18.46 43.37
C ALA A 245 6.57 17.45 44.21
N GLU A 246 5.54 16.86 43.63
CA GLU A 246 4.74 15.79 44.28
C GLU A 246 5.58 14.53 44.52
N TYR A 247 6.41 14.13 43.55
CA TYR A 247 7.33 12.99 43.65
C TYR A 247 8.34 13.19 44.80
N VAL A 248 9.03 14.36 44.80
CA VAL A 248 10.00 14.72 45.86
C VAL A 248 9.33 14.74 47.26
N ALA A 249 8.12 15.29 47.34
CA ALA A 249 7.35 15.32 48.60
C ALA A 249 6.97 13.91 49.11
N THR A 250 6.77 12.95 48.17
CA THR A 250 6.37 11.58 48.50
C THR A 250 7.54 10.65 48.81
N THR A 251 8.64 10.79 48.04
CA THR A 251 9.81 9.89 48.15
C THR A 251 10.93 10.43 49.00
N GLY A 252 11.00 11.75 49.19
CA GLY A 252 12.13 12.43 49.84
C GLY A 252 13.43 12.47 49.01
N GLU A 253 13.37 12.03 47.75
CA GLU A 253 14.51 12.05 46.85
C GLU A 253 14.53 13.35 46.07
N GLU A 254 15.49 14.23 46.36
CA GLU A 254 15.73 15.43 45.55
C GLU A 254 16.50 15.05 44.27
N LEU A 255 15.92 15.35 43.11
CA LEU A 255 16.66 15.31 41.84
C LEU A 255 17.55 16.57 41.77
N ASN A 256 18.86 16.38 41.85
CA ASN A 256 19.86 17.46 41.69
C ASN A 256 19.95 17.88 40.19
N MET A 257 18.96 18.62 39.73
CA MET A 257 18.94 19.18 38.36
C MET A 257 18.86 20.70 38.44
N THR A 258 19.59 21.36 37.57
CA THR A 258 19.49 22.84 37.37
C THR A 258 18.14 23.19 36.72
N GLU A 259 17.73 24.47 36.76
CA GLU A 259 16.53 24.92 36.06
C GLU A 259 16.62 24.71 34.55
N GLU A 260 17.81 24.88 33.96
CA GLU A 260 18.05 24.66 32.53
C GLU A 260 17.91 23.17 32.18
N GLU A 261 18.51 22.27 32.95
CA GLU A 261 18.37 20.81 32.76
C GLU A 261 16.92 20.32 32.94
N ARG A 262 16.15 20.93 33.84
CA ARG A 262 14.72 20.64 34.01
C ARG A 262 13.91 21.11 32.81
N ALA A 263 14.15 22.33 32.35
CA ALA A 263 13.48 22.88 31.18
C ALA A 263 13.77 22.05 29.93
N GLU A 264 14.99 21.60 29.71
CA GLU A 264 15.38 20.75 28.60
C GLU A 264 14.75 19.35 28.71
N ARG A 265 14.81 18.72 29.87
CA ARG A 265 14.28 17.36 30.10
C ARG A 265 12.77 17.26 30.10
N PHE A 266 12.07 18.29 30.56
CA PHE A 266 10.60 18.30 30.65
C PHE A 266 9.94 19.05 29.49
N ASN A 267 10.72 19.68 28.62
CA ASN A 267 10.19 20.27 27.39
C ASN A 267 9.93 19.17 26.36
N MET A 268 8.68 19.08 25.90
CA MET A 268 8.30 18.19 24.82
C MET A 268 7.87 19.05 23.62
N PRO A 269 8.66 19.08 22.56
CA PRO A 269 8.24 19.77 21.35
C PRO A 269 6.94 19.18 20.83
N VAL A 270 5.99 20.04 20.49
CA VAL A 270 4.71 19.64 19.90
C VAL A 270 4.47 20.48 18.64
N LYS A 271 3.66 19.93 17.74
CA LYS A 271 3.15 20.65 16.57
C LYS A 271 1.69 20.35 16.36
N LEU A 272 0.98 21.27 15.72
CA LEU A 272 -0.35 21.04 15.20
C LEU A 272 -0.23 20.64 13.72
N ILE A 273 -0.73 19.45 13.37
CA ILE A 273 -0.73 18.92 12.01
C ILE A 273 -2.11 19.15 11.42
N PRO A 274 -2.25 19.97 10.35
CA PRO A 274 -3.53 20.20 9.71
C PRO A 274 -4.04 18.91 9.01
N MET A 275 -5.35 18.69 9.03
CA MET A 275 -5.96 17.47 8.53
C MET A 275 -5.79 17.28 7.01
N ASP A 276 -5.64 18.34 6.24
CA ASP A 276 -5.41 18.28 4.79
C ASP A 276 -3.97 17.86 4.41
N GLU A 277 -3.00 18.08 5.30
CA GLU A 277 -1.60 17.64 5.15
C GLU A 277 -1.31 16.31 5.85
N PHE A 278 -2.25 15.81 6.67
CA PHE A 278 -2.07 14.69 7.58
C PHE A 278 -1.48 13.45 6.93
N TYR A 279 -1.99 13.05 5.77
CA TYR A 279 -1.66 11.79 5.12
C TYR A 279 -0.17 11.65 4.74
N PHE A 280 0.49 12.75 4.40
CA PHE A 280 1.87 12.78 3.94
C PHE A 280 2.88 13.26 4.97
N THR A 281 2.43 13.82 6.08
CA THR A 281 3.31 14.41 7.12
C THR A 281 3.54 13.48 8.29
N THR A 282 2.80 12.37 8.37
CA THR A 282 2.77 11.53 9.57
C THR A 282 3.28 10.14 9.28
N GLU A 283 4.08 9.63 10.19
CA GLU A 283 4.52 8.23 10.26
C GLU A 283 3.71 7.48 11.33
N PHE A 284 2.49 7.92 11.60
CA PHE A 284 1.64 7.38 12.67
C PHE A 284 1.17 5.97 12.36
N GLU A 285 1.23 5.11 13.36
CA GLU A 285 0.85 3.70 13.22
C GLU A 285 -0.65 3.48 13.38
N MET A 286 -1.30 4.28 14.24
CA MET A 286 -2.73 4.12 14.53
C MET A 286 -3.63 4.74 13.44
N TYR A 287 -3.08 5.52 12.53
CA TYR A 287 -3.82 6.22 11.48
C TYR A 287 -3.32 5.86 10.08
N PRO A 288 -4.23 5.87 9.08
CA PRO A 288 -3.79 5.73 7.69
C PRO A 288 -2.79 6.82 7.32
N ASN A 289 -1.64 6.42 6.85
CA ASN A 289 -0.57 7.30 6.40
C ASN A 289 -0.10 6.90 5.01
N GLY A 290 0.61 7.79 4.34
CA GLY A 290 1.16 7.56 3.02
C GLY A 290 2.48 8.28 2.80
N SER A 291 3.30 7.71 1.95
CA SER A 291 4.56 8.33 1.55
C SER A 291 4.36 9.18 0.31
N TRP A 292 4.76 10.45 0.36
CA TRP A 292 4.83 11.33 -0.81
C TRP A 292 5.65 10.71 -1.94
N GLY A 293 6.82 10.11 -1.60
CA GLY A 293 7.68 9.43 -2.56
C GLY A 293 6.99 8.25 -3.25
N THR A 294 6.25 7.45 -2.51
CA THR A 294 5.47 6.33 -3.06
C THR A 294 4.36 6.83 -3.99
N THR A 295 3.60 7.84 -3.57
CA THR A 295 2.51 8.41 -4.38
C THR A 295 3.03 9.04 -5.67
N MET A 296 4.16 9.79 -5.62
CA MET A 296 4.81 10.34 -6.82
C MET A 296 5.35 9.24 -7.74
N THR A 297 5.88 8.15 -7.18
CA THR A 297 6.34 7.00 -7.95
C THR A 297 5.17 6.33 -8.68
N LEU A 298 4.05 6.12 -8.03
CA LEU A 298 2.84 5.59 -8.64
C LEU A 298 2.32 6.51 -9.76
N LEU A 299 2.28 7.82 -9.53
CA LEU A 299 1.91 8.81 -10.55
C LEU A 299 2.85 8.75 -11.76
N ALA A 300 4.17 8.68 -11.54
CA ALA A 300 5.14 8.54 -12.62
C ALA A 300 4.92 7.25 -13.42
N ILE A 301 4.66 6.13 -12.75
CA ILE A 301 4.35 4.84 -13.40
C ILE A 301 3.06 4.96 -14.22
N ALA A 302 2.01 5.60 -13.70
CA ALA A 302 0.76 5.82 -14.41
C ALA A 302 0.99 6.61 -15.72
N LEU A 303 1.75 7.70 -15.66
CA LEU A 303 2.09 8.52 -16.82
C LEU A 303 2.93 7.72 -17.84
N VAL A 304 3.85 6.90 -17.37
CA VAL A 304 4.68 6.04 -18.21
C VAL A 304 3.84 4.97 -18.93
N ILE A 305 2.87 4.35 -18.26
CA ILE A 305 1.95 3.37 -18.87
C ILE A 305 1.12 4.04 -19.97
N VAL A 306 0.56 5.21 -19.71
CA VAL A 306 -0.18 5.99 -20.71
C VAL A 306 0.71 6.37 -21.89
N LEU A 307 1.97 6.75 -21.65
CA LEU A 307 2.95 7.04 -22.70
C LEU A 307 3.22 5.81 -23.57
N VAL A 308 3.43 4.63 -22.97
CA VAL A 308 3.64 3.37 -23.70
C VAL A 308 2.41 3.01 -24.54
N ALA A 309 1.21 3.18 -23.98
CA ALA A 309 -0.05 2.97 -24.70
C ALA A 309 -0.23 3.95 -25.85
N PHE A 310 0.09 5.23 -25.65
CA PHE A 310 0.09 6.27 -26.66
C PHE A 310 1.05 5.95 -27.80
N ILE A 311 2.26 5.54 -27.49
CA ILE A 311 3.25 5.12 -28.51
C ILE A 311 2.73 3.92 -29.29
N ASN A 312 2.15 2.92 -28.62
CA ASN A 312 1.56 1.75 -29.27
C ASN A 312 0.43 2.15 -30.23
N PHE A 313 -0.43 3.08 -29.79
CA PHE A 313 -1.52 3.61 -30.58
C PHE A 313 -1.05 4.37 -31.83
N ILE A 314 -0.03 5.24 -31.69
CA ILE A 314 0.61 5.92 -32.84
C ILE A 314 1.21 4.89 -33.79
N ASN A 315 1.95 3.89 -33.29
CA ASN A 315 2.56 2.84 -34.12
C ASN A 315 1.50 2.09 -34.94
N PHE A 316 0.34 1.79 -34.33
CA PHE A 316 -0.78 1.19 -35.05
C PHE A 316 -1.30 2.08 -36.19
N PHE A 317 -1.56 3.37 -35.91
CA PHE A 317 -2.01 4.31 -36.94
C PHE A 317 -0.98 4.48 -38.08
N MET A 318 0.30 4.58 -37.73
CA MET A 318 1.39 4.69 -38.69
C MET A 318 1.56 3.43 -39.57
N ALA A 319 1.26 2.27 -39.01
CA ALA A 319 1.25 1.02 -39.77
C ALA A 319 0.17 1.01 -40.88
N LEU A 320 -0.96 1.66 -40.67
CA LEU A 320 -2.07 1.73 -41.63
C LEU A 320 -1.89 2.80 -42.71
N VAL A 321 -0.93 3.73 -42.56
CA VAL A 321 -0.71 4.88 -43.50
C VAL A 321 -0.63 4.47 -44.97
N PRO A 322 0.19 3.49 -45.40
CA PRO A 322 0.33 3.15 -46.83
C PRO A 322 -0.95 2.65 -47.46
N VAL A 323 -1.77 1.91 -46.73
CA VAL A 323 -3.07 1.42 -47.24
C VAL A 323 -4.07 2.55 -47.36
N ARG A 324 -4.05 3.51 -46.43
CA ARG A 324 -4.99 4.63 -46.37
C ARG A 324 -4.70 5.76 -47.32
N ILE A 325 -3.42 6.00 -47.63
CA ILE A 325 -3.05 7.03 -48.62
C ILE A 325 -3.79 6.80 -49.94
N ARG A 326 -3.88 5.58 -50.44
CA ARG A 326 -4.60 5.27 -51.69
C ARG A 326 -6.09 5.62 -51.59
N THR A 327 -6.75 5.16 -50.51
CA THR A 327 -8.19 5.43 -50.29
C THR A 327 -8.48 6.93 -50.13
N VAL A 328 -7.67 7.64 -49.32
CA VAL A 328 -7.83 9.10 -49.12
C VAL A 328 -7.64 9.90 -50.39
N ASN A 329 -6.64 9.55 -51.20
CA ASN A 329 -6.40 10.25 -52.46
C ASN A 329 -7.49 9.96 -53.50
N ILE A 330 -8.08 8.77 -53.53
CA ILE A 330 -9.27 8.50 -54.34
C ILE A 330 -10.43 9.42 -53.88
N CYS A 331 -10.72 9.53 -52.57
CA CYS A 331 -11.73 10.43 -52.07
C CYS A 331 -11.47 11.90 -52.41
N LYS A 332 -10.20 12.35 -52.43
CA LYS A 332 -9.83 13.71 -52.87
C LYS A 332 -10.14 13.94 -54.36
N VAL A 333 -9.84 12.97 -55.20
CA VAL A 333 -10.17 13.06 -56.65
C VAL A 333 -11.67 13.19 -56.85
N PHE A 334 -12.48 12.54 -56.02
CA PHE A 334 -13.95 12.69 -56.01
C PHE A 334 -14.47 13.91 -55.21
N GLY A 335 -13.58 14.86 -54.85
CA GLY A 335 -13.96 16.15 -54.28
C GLY A 335 -14.17 16.18 -52.77
N ALA A 336 -13.68 15.17 -52.03
CA ALA A 336 -13.75 15.21 -50.57
C ALA A 336 -12.84 16.30 -49.97
N GLY A 337 -13.40 17.19 -49.16
CA GLY A 337 -12.66 18.25 -48.48
C GLY A 337 -11.65 17.71 -47.45
N LEU A 338 -10.49 18.37 -47.35
CA LEU A 338 -9.41 17.96 -46.43
C LEU A 338 -9.85 17.94 -44.96
N GLY A 339 -10.69 18.89 -44.54
CA GLY A 339 -11.22 18.94 -43.19
C GLY A 339 -12.07 17.71 -42.85
N THR A 340 -12.95 17.29 -43.75
CA THR A 340 -13.79 16.11 -43.61
C THR A 340 -12.95 14.82 -43.49
N LEU A 341 -11.90 14.71 -44.30
CA LEU A 341 -11.00 13.56 -44.28
C LEU A 341 -10.22 13.49 -42.97
N ARG A 342 -9.68 14.63 -42.46
CA ARG A 342 -8.99 14.72 -41.18
C ARG A 342 -9.93 14.39 -40.00
N MET A 343 -11.15 14.94 -40.01
CA MET A 343 -12.12 14.66 -38.98
C MET A 343 -12.49 13.19 -38.90
N ASN A 344 -12.56 12.47 -40.02
CA ASN A 344 -12.79 11.02 -40.00
C ASN A 344 -11.69 10.26 -39.25
N PHE A 345 -10.41 10.69 -39.34
CA PHE A 345 -9.32 10.10 -38.55
C PHE A 345 -9.48 10.35 -37.06
N PHE A 346 -9.87 11.56 -36.66
CA PHE A 346 -10.14 11.87 -35.25
C PHE A 346 -11.31 11.06 -34.70
N PHE A 347 -12.42 10.96 -35.44
CA PHE A 347 -13.56 10.12 -35.00
C PHE A 347 -13.18 8.64 -34.84
N GLU A 348 -12.33 8.15 -35.75
CA GLU A 348 -11.86 6.77 -35.65
C GLU A 348 -10.94 6.55 -34.45
N ALA A 349 -10.02 7.48 -34.19
CA ALA A 349 -9.12 7.42 -33.04
C ALA A 349 -9.89 7.46 -31.71
N VAL A 350 -10.80 8.41 -31.57
CA VAL A 350 -11.66 8.55 -30.37
C VAL A 350 -12.55 7.32 -30.21
N GLY A 351 -13.13 6.80 -31.31
CA GLY A 351 -13.96 5.59 -31.25
C GLY A 351 -13.19 4.35 -30.74
N LEU A 352 -11.94 4.15 -31.20
CA LEU A 352 -11.09 3.05 -30.72
C LEU A 352 -10.77 3.20 -29.23
N VAL A 353 -10.43 4.41 -28.81
CA VAL A 353 -10.09 4.70 -27.40
C VAL A 353 -11.30 4.53 -26.50
N LEU A 354 -12.50 4.97 -26.90
CA LEU A 354 -13.72 4.78 -26.10
C LEU A 354 -14.09 3.30 -25.96
N ILE A 355 -13.91 2.48 -27.00
CA ILE A 355 -14.09 1.03 -26.91
C ILE A 355 -13.08 0.42 -25.93
N ALA A 356 -11.81 0.81 -26.05
CA ALA A 356 -10.77 0.34 -25.13
C ALA A 356 -11.05 0.75 -23.67
N LEU A 357 -11.51 2.00 -23.46
CA LEU A 357 -11.87 2.50 -22.13
C LEU A 357 -13.07 1.74 -21.55
N ALA A 358 -14.10 1.44 -22.34
CA ALA A 358 -15.24 0.65 -21.88
C ALA A 358 -14.80 -0.76 -21.44
N ILE A 359 -13.88 -1.40 -22.17
CA ILE A 359 -13.29 -2.70 -21.79
C ILE A 359 -12.44 -2.52 -20.53
N ALA A 360 -11.67 -1.44 -20.42
CA ALA A 360 -10.86 -1.15 -19.23
C ALA A 360 -11.73 -1.03 -17.98
N LEU A 361 -12.82 -0.28 -18.05
CA LEU A 361 -13.76 -0.14 -16.93
C LEU A 361 -14.43 -1.46 -16.55
N TYR A 362 -14.76 -2.31 -17.55
CA TYR A 362 -15.25 -3.66 -17.29
C TYR A 362 -14.20 -4.51 -16.55
N ILE A 363 -12.92 -4.45 -16.97
CA ILE A 363 -11.82 -5.14 -16.27
C ILE A 363 -11.69 -4.65 -14.83
N VAL A 364 -11.72 -3.32 -14.60
CA VAL A 364 -11.66 -2.74 -13.25
C VAL A 364 -12.82 -3.23 -12.38
N SER A 365 -14.06 -3.19 -12.90
CA SER A 365 -15.24 -3.67 -12.15
C SER A 365 -15.18 -5.17 -11.86
N PHE A 366 -14.51 -5.97 -12.70
CA PHE A 366 -14.29 -7.39 -12.45
C PHE A 366 -13.22 -7.64 -11.39
N LEU A 367 -12.23 -6.77 -11.27
CA LEU A 367 -11.15 -6.85 -10.29
C LEU A 367 -11.55 -6.27 -8.93
N ASP A 368 -12.58 -5.42 -8.89
CA ASP A 368 -13.10 -4.84 -7.65
C ASP A 368 -13.68 -5.93 -6.73
N GLY A 369 -13.31 -5.89 -5.44
CA GLY A 369 -13.63 -6.96 -4.48
C GLY A 369 -12.76 -8.22 -4.59
N GLY A 370 -11.79 -8.26 -5.55
CA GLY A 370 -10.85 -9.37 -5.72
C GLY A 370 -9.50 -9.15 -5.05
N PHE A 371 -8.52 -9.99 -5.43
CA PHE A 371 -7.16 -9.96 -4.84
C PHE A 371 -6.45 -8.60 -4.94
N ILE A 372 -6.82 -7.75 -5.91
CA ILE A 372 -6.19 -6.45 -6.11
C ILE A 372 -6.48 -5.49 -4.94
N ASN A 373 -7.61 -5.65 -4.27
CA ASN A 373 -8.00 -4.79 -3.14
C ASN A 373 -7.10 -4.99 -1.92
N GLU A 374 -6.35 -6.10 -1.82
CA GLU A 374 -5.32 -6.29 -0.80
C GLU A 374 -4.12 -5.34 -0.97
N TYR A 375 -3.90 -4.86 -2.21
CA TYR A 375 -2.73 -4.04 -2.57
C TYR A 375 -3.07 -2.56 -2.78
N ILE A 376 -4.34 -2.19 -2.73
CA ILE A 376 -4.84 -0.83 -2.95
C ILE A 376 -5.62 -0.39 -1.71
N SER A 377 -5.38 0.83 -1.26
CA SER A 377 -6.00 1.39 -0.06
C SER A 377 -7.25 2.23 -0.37
N CYS A 378 -7.80 2.11 -1.57
CA CYS A 378 -9.01 2.86 -1.97
C CYS A 378 -10.02 1.93 -2.67
N PRO A 379 -11.31 2.22 -2.58
CA PRO A 379 -12.33 1.50 -3.35
C PRO A 379 -12.11 1.73 -4.84
N LEU A 380 -12.35 0.71 -5.68
CA LEU A 380 -12.22 0.81 -7.13
C LEU A 380 -13.56 1.06 -7.84
N SER A 381 -14.67 1.05 -7.11
CA SER A 381 -15.99 1.23 -7.67
C SER A 381 -16.08 2.54 -8.46
N ILE A 382 -16.69 2.47 -9.64
CA ILE A 382 -16.82 3.63 -10.55
C ILE A 382 -17.68 4.74 -9.91
N GLY A 383 -18.67 4.34 -9.09
CA GLY A 383 -19.58 5.28 -8.43
C GLY A 383 -18.87 6.17 -7.42
N GLU A 384 -17.92 5.63 -6.68
CA GLU A 384 -17.13 6.36 -5.68
C GLU A 384 -15.97 7.16 -6.30
N ASN A 385 -15.53 6.79 -7.52
CA ASN A 385 -14.39 7.39 -8.21
C ASN A 385 -14.77 8.21 -9.46
N ILE A 386 -15.89 8.92 -9.44
CA ILE A 386 -16.35 9.71 -10.61
C ILE A 386 -15.31 10.75 -11.06
N ALA A 387 -14.64 11.41 -10.13
CA ALA A 387 -13.60 12.38 -10.44
C ALA A 387 -12.41 11.72 -11.18
N THR A 388 -11.95 10.57 -10.69
CA THR A 388 -10.92 9.77 -11.36
C THR A 388 -11.37 9.34 -12.76
N LEU A 389 -12.62 8.88 -12.91
CA LEU A 389 -13.17 8.52 -14.22
C LEU A 389 -13.13 9.68 -15.20
N VAL A 390 -13.52 10.90 -14.79
CA VAL A 390 -13.48 12.10 -15.63
C VAL A 390 -12.06 12.43 -16.06
N VAL A 391 -11.09 12.36 -15.16
CA VAL A 391 -9.67 12.58 -15.47
C VAL A 391 -9.15 11.54 -16.46
N VAL A 392 -9.43 10.27 -16.23
CA VAL A 392 -9.02 9.17 -17.12
C VAL A 392 -9.65 9.32 -18.51
N LEU A 393 -10.94 9.65 -18.58
CA LEU A 393 -11.64 9.92 -19.85
C LEU A 393 -11.02 11.12 -20.60
N ALA A 394 -10.74 12.21 -19.89
CA ALA A 394 -10.12 13.40 -20.51
C ALA A 394 -8.73 13.08 -21.08
N ILE A 395 -7.91 12.36 -20.33
CA ILE A 395 -6.58 11.94 -20.78
C ILE A 395 -6.70 10.95 -21.96
N ALA A 396 -7.61 9.97 -21.89
CA ALA A 396 -7.81 9.00 -22.96
C ALA A 396 -8.24 9.68 -24.27
N VAL A 397 -9.18 10.62 -24.23
CA VAL A 397 -9.60 11.41 -25.38
C VAL A 397 -8.47 12.32 -25.88
N GLY A 398 -7.74 12.97 -24.96
CA GLY A 398 -6.57 13.79 -25.29
C GLY A 398 -5.50 12.97 -26.05
N VAL A 399 -5.16 11.77 -25.55
CA VAL A 399 -4.27 10.81 -26.19
C VAL A 399 -4.76 10.44 -27.59
N ALA A 400 -6.06 10.15 -27.74
CA ALA A 400 -6.64 9.83 -29.05
C ALA A 400 -6.48 10.98 -30.06
N VAL A 401 -6.79 12.21 -29.63
CA VAL A 401 -6.70 13.40 -30.47
C VAL A 401 -5.26 13.66 -30.89
N VAL A 402 -4.33 13.71 -29.93
CA VAL A 402 -2.91 13.98 -30.19
C VAL A 402 -2.30 12.88 -31.10
N ALA A 403 -2.62 11.62 -30.85
CA ALA A 403 -2.13 10.51 -31.68
C ALA A 403 -2.68 10.55 -33.13
N ALA A 404 -3.89 11.05 -33.33
CA ALA A 404 -4.50 11.17 -34.66
C ALA A 404 -3.95 12.37 -35.46
N VAL A 405 -3.40 13.42 -34.81
CA VAL A 405 -2.91 14.63 -35.47
C VAL A 405 -1.91 14.30 -36.59
N TYR A 406 -0.80 13.64 -36.21
CA TYR A 406 0.28 13.36 -37.16
C TYR A 406 -0.20 12.50 -38.35
N PRO A 407 -0.84 11.34 -38.21
CA PRO A 407 -1.34 10.54 -39.30
C PRO A 407 -2.37 11.29 -40.15
N ALA A 408 -3.30 12.04 -39.55
CA ALA A 408 -4.33 12.79 -40.27
C ALA A 408 -3.73 13.85 -41.18
N PHE A 409 -2.78 14.63 -40.69
CA PHE A 409 -2.12 15.66 -41.49
C PHE A 409 -1.15 15.04 -42.50
N TYR A 410 -0.39 14.03 -42.14
CA TYR A 410 0.54 13.36 -43.02
C TYR A 410 -0.15 12.70 -44.22
N ILE A 411 -1.20 11.89 -43.99
CA ILE A 411 -1.95 11.19 -45.04
C ILE A 411 -2.68 12.17 -45.96
N THR A 412 -3.28 13.18 -45.39
CA THR A 412 -4.03 14.18 -46.19
C THR A 412 -3.14 15.19 -46.90
N GLY A 413 -1.85 15.30 -46.56
CA GLY A 413 -0.88 16.17 -47.21
C GLY A 413 -0.31 15.62 -48.52
N PHE A 414 -0.48 14.30 -48.84
CA PHE A 414 0.06 13.71 -50.07
C PHE A 414 -0.68 14.17 -51.34
N ASN A 415 0.10 14.41 -52.41
CA ASN A 415 -0.45 14.74 -53.72
C ASN A 415 -1.11 13.52 -54.40
N ALA A 416 -2.34 13.70 -54.90
CA ALA A 416 -3.12 12.62 -55.48
C ALA A 416 -2.43 11.98 -56.73
N SER A 417 -1.68 12.76 -57.52
CA SER A 417 -0.97 12.31 -58.72
C SER A 417 0.18 11.31 -58.43
N LEU A 418 0.88 11.48 -57.27
CA LEU A 418 1.94 10.58 -56.84
C LEU A 418 1.38 9.29 -56.24
N ALA A 419 0.19 9.39 -55.64
CA ALA A 419 -0.50 8.26 -55.01
C ALA A 419 -0.99 7.20 -56.00
N VAL A 420 -1.40 7.64 -57.20
CA VAL A 420 -1.90 6.77 -58.27
C VAL A 420 -0.76 6.00 -58.96
N LYS A 421 0.47 6.53 -59.00
CA LYS A 421 1.65 5.90 -59.65
C LYS A 421 2.40 4.88 -58.80
N GLY A 422 1.91 4.55 -57.59
CA GLY A 422 2.44 3.44 -56.74
C GLY A 422 3.82 3.70 -56.09
N GLY A 423 4.39 4.89 -56.20
CA GLY A 423 5.71 5.27 -55.68
C GLY A 423 5.73 5.54 -54.16
N PHE A 424 5.22 4.64 -53.35
CA PHE A 424 5.17 4.79 -51.90
C PHE A 424 6.41 4.26 -51.18
N ALA A 425 7.58 4.84 -51.44
CA ALA A 425 8.70 4.65 -50.51
C ALA A 425 8.32 5.32 -49.17
N SER A 426 8.28 4.53 -48.08
CA SER A 426 8.10 5.09 -46.71
C SER A 426 9.14 6.19 -46.52
N SER A 427 8.72 7.41 -46.19
CA SER A 427 9.64 8.53 -46.02
C SER A 427 10.69 8.18 -44.95
N LYS A 428 11.93 8.64 -45.14
CA LYS A 428 13.04 8.43 -44.22
C LYS A 428 12.64 8.91 -42.78
N ALA A 429 11.91 10.03 -42.72
CA ALA A 429 11.38 10.62 -41.46
C ALA A 429 10.38 9.68 -40.74
N GLY A 430 9.42 9.08 -41.47
CA GLY A 430 8.46 8.16 -40.88
C GLY A 430 9.08 6.86 -40.30
N ARG A 431 10.16 6.38 -40.93
CA ARG A 431 10.92 5.22 -40.42
C ARG A 431 11.70 5.57 -39.15
N VAL A 432 12.35 6.73 -39.11
CA VAL A 432 13.11 7.22 -37.95
C VAL A 432 12.15 7.43 -36.76
N LEU A 433 11.02 8.11 -36.97
CA LEU A 433 10.01 8.33 -35.93
C LEU A 433 9.53 7.00 -35.33
N ARG A 434 9.16 6.03 -36.19
CA ARG A 434 8.69 4.72 -35.72
C ARG A 434 9.77 3.95 -34.92
N SER A 435 11.00 3.94 -35.40
CA SER A 435 12.11 3.29 -34.69
C SER A 435 12.38 3.98 -33.37
N GLY A 436 12.31 5.31 -33.30
CA GLY A 436 12.46 6.09 -32.08
C GLY A 436 11.37 5.78 -31.05
N LEU A 437 10.10 5.72 -31.49
CA LEU A 437 8.96 5.37 -30.60
C LEU A 437 9.09 3.95 -30.04
N VAL A 438 9.48 2.97 -30.87
CA VAL A 438 9.73 1.60 -30.40
C VAL A 438 10.92 1.53 -29.45
N SER A 439 11.98 2.28 -29.71
CA SER A 439 13.14 2.36 -28.83
C SER A 439 12.77 2.91 -27.47
N LEU A 440 11.99 4.00 -27.41
CA LEU A 440 11.51 4.57 -26.15
C LEU A 440 10.65 3.58 -25.36
N GLN A 441 9.78 2.84 -26.06
CA GLN A 441 8.94 1.80 -25.46
C GLN A 441 9.78 0.64 -24.87
N PHE A 442 10.85 0.18 -25.58
CA PHE A 442 11.77 -0.82 -25.03
C PHE A 442 12.56 -0.29 -23.82
N ILE A 443 13.05 0.96 -23.87
CA ILE A 443 13.78 1.57 -22.74
C ILE A 443 12.90 1.56 -21.50
N VAL A 444 11.68 2.10 -21.60
CA VAL A 444 10.73 2.17 -20.50
C VAL A 444 10.41 0.78 -19.95
N SER A 445 10.09 -0.19 -20.82
CA SER A 445 9.76 -1.54 -20.37
C SER A 445 10.92 -2.24 -19.68
N MET A 446 12.16 -2.07 -20.16
CA MET A 446 13.35 -2.62 -19.52
C MET A 446 13.64 -1.97 -18.16
N VAL A 447 13.47 -0.65 -18.04
CA VAL A 447 13.59 0.05 -16.75
C VAL A 447 12.61 -0.52 -15.75
N LEU A 448 11.31 -0.59 -16.09
CA LEU A 448 10.29 -1.14 -15.20
C LEU A 448 10.55 -2.61 -14.83
N MET A 449 11.04 -3.45 -15.76
CA MET A 449 11.39 -4.83 -15.46
C MET A 449 12.56 -4.95 -14.47
N VAL A 450 13.59 -4.11 -14.62
CA VAL A 450 14.74 -4.09 -13.69
C VAL A 450 14.26 -3.65 -12.30
N LEU A 451 13.44 -2.59 -12.22
CA LEU A 451 12.88 -2.13 -10.96
C LEU A 451 12.00 -3.20 -10.30
N ALA A 452 11.12 -3.85 -11.05
CA ALA A 452 10.29 -4.94 -10.53
C ALA A 452 11.14 -6.10 -9.98
N LEU A 453 12.22 -6.46 -10.67
CA LEU A 453 13.15 -7.49 -10.20
C LEU A 453 13.87 -7.07 -8.91
N VAL A 454 14.39 -5.84 -8.85
CA VAL A 454 15.06 -5.31 -7.65
C VAL A 454 14.11 -5.27 -6.46
N PHE A 455 12.89 -4.76 -6.64
CA PHE A 455 11.88 -4.67 -5.58
C PHE A 455 11.49 -6.06 -5.07
N SER A 456 11.28 -7.02 -5.98
CA SER A 456 10.95 -8.41 -5.60
C SER A 456 12.08 -9.08 -4.83
N LEU A 457 13.33 -8.82 -5.20
CA LEU A 457 14.49 -9.36 -4.49
C LEU A 457 14.69 -8.71 -3.12
N GLN A 458 14.51 -7.38 -3.02
CA GLN A 458 14.56 -6.67 -1.74
C GLN A 458 13.48 -7.17 -0.79
N TYR A 459 12.24 -7.27 -1.23
CA TYR A 459 11.15 -7.83 -0.43
C TYR A 459 11.46 -9.27 0.02
N SER A 460 11.95 -10.13 -0.88
CA SER A 460 12.37 -11.49 -0.54
C SER A 460 13.53 -11.52 0.45
N HIS A 461 14.46 -10.57 0.35
CA HIS A 461 15.58 -10.43 1.29
C HIS A 461 15.08 -10.07 2.69
N MET A 462 14.15 -9.11 2.80
CA MET A 462 13.56 -8.69 4.08
C MET A 462 12.82 -9.83 4.77
N ILE A 463 11.99 -10.59 4.03
CA ILE A 463 11.27 -11.75 4.61
C ILE A 463 12.22 -12.84 5.11
N ARG A 464 13.33 -13.06 4.39
CA ARG A 464 14.32 -14.08 4.74
C ARG A 464 15.37 -13.61 5.74
N TYR A 465 15.30 -12.34 6.15
CA TYR A 465 16.22 -11.79 7.14
C TYR A 465 16.18 -12.63 8.42
N ASN A 466 17.36 -12.97 8.95
CA ASN A 466 17.46 -13.71 10.18
C ASN A 466 17.24 -12.75 11.37
N VAL A 467 16.07 -12.84 11.97
CA VAL A 467 15.72 -12.06 13.18
C VAL A 467 16.24 -12.66 14.49
N GLY A 468 17.03 -13.72 14.42
CA GLY A 468 17.65 -14.36 15.60
C GLY A 468 16.79 -15.42 16.29
N ILE A 469 15.62 -15.79 15.72
CA ILE A 469 14.74 -16.83 16.28
C ILE A 469 14.38 -17.89 15.22
N GLU A 470 14.08 -19.11 15.66
CA GLU A 470 13.52 -20.15 14.80
C GLU A 470 12.04 -19.85 14.51
N ARG A 471 11.67 -19.79 13.22
CA ARG A 471 10.33 -19.41 12.76
C ARG A 471 9.59 -20.53 12.01
N GLU A 472 10.32 -21.57 11.62
CA GLU A 472 9.74 -22.65 10.82
C GLU A 472 8.80 -23.52 11.64
N ASN A 473 7.65 -23.85 11.06
CA ASN A 473 6.62 -24.68 11.68
C ASN A 473 6.06 -24.13 13.00
N ILE A 474 6.00 -22.81 13.15
CA ILE A 474 5.38 -22.16 14.30
C ILE A 474 4.16 -21.38 13.80
N LEU A 475 2.99 -21.68 14.41
CA LEU A 475 1.77 -20.89 14.24
C LEU A 475 1.71 -19.81 15.31
N GLU A 476 1.32 -18.60 14.91
CA GLU A 476 0.87 -17.54 15.80
C GLU A 476 -0.65 -17.61 15.89
N VAL A 477 -1.15 -17.67 17.12
CA VAL A 477 -2.58 -17.78 17.45
C VAL A 477 -2.97 -16.59 18.31
N ASN A 478 -3.67 -15.62 17.75
CA ASN A 478 -4.15 -14.46 18.46
C ASN A 478 -5.56 -14.70 19.00
N CYS A 479 -5.69 -14.77 20.32
CA CYS A 479 -6.94 -14.98 21.04
C CYS A 479 -6.89 -14.36 22.44
N TYR A 480 -7.17 -13.06 22.53
CA TYR A 480 -7.16 -12.33 23.81
C TYR A 480 -8.25 -12.82 24.79
N ASP A 481 -9.36 -13.34 24.26
CA ASP A 481 -10.49 -13.84 25.05
C ASP A 481 -10.10 -15.02 25.97
N LEU A 482 -9.03 -15.74 25.63
CA LEU A 482 -8.53 -16.88 26.41
C LEU A 482 -7.40 -16.52 27.38
N SER A 483 -6.99 -15.27 27.43
CA SER A 483 -5.88 -14.83 28.25
C SER A 483 -6.06 -15.10 29.74
N ALA A 484 -7.27 -14.93 30.28
CA ALA A 484 -7.60 -15.27 31.67
C ALA A 484 -7.54 -16.79 31.95
N LYS A 485 -7.58 -17.62 30.91
CA LYS A 485 -7.53 -19.10 30.97
C LYS A 485 -6.30 -19.66 30.26
N GLU A 486 -5.24 -18.84 30.12
CA GLU A 486 -4.01 -19.17 29.38
C GLU A 486 -3.46 -20.56 29.71
N GLY A 487 -3.33 -20.88 30.99
CA GLY A 487 -2.78 -22.18 31.45
C GLY A 487 -3.59 -23.37 30.90
N LEU A 488 -4.92 -23.28 30.99
CA LEU A 488 -5.81 -24.34 30.51
C LEU A 488 -5.75 -24.43 28.98
N PHE A 489 -5.73 -23.30 28.28
CA PHE A 489 -5.66 -23.30 26.82
C PHE A 489 -4.36 -23.94 26.33
N ILE A 490 -3.23 -23.60 26.92
CA ILE A 490 -1.94 -24.20 26.58
C ILE A 490 -1.91 -25.70 26.88
N GLU A 491 -2.42 -26.14 28.04
CA GLU A 491 -2.51 -27.57 28.37
C GLU A 491 -3.33 -28.37 27.36
N GLU A 492 -4.46 -27.81 26.89
CA GLU A 492 -5.28 -28.49 25.89
C GLU A 492 -4.61 -28.49 24.49
N LEU A 493 -3.91 -27.42 24.12
CA LEU A 493 -3.14 -27.38 22.87
C LEU A 493 -1.98 -28.38 22.87
N GLU A 494 -1.30 -28.56 24.00
CA GLU A 494 -0.20 -29.54 24.14
C GLU A 494 -0.68 -31.00 24.06
N LYS A 495 -1.98 -31.26 24.22
CA LYS A 495 -2.57 -32.60 24.03
C LYS A 495 -2.78 -32.98 22.57
N ILE A 496 -2.74 -32.02 21.68
CA ILE A 496 -2.87 -32.25 20.24
C ILE A 496 -1.61 -32.97 19.73
N PRO A 497 -1.72 -34.16 19.14
CA PRO A 497 -0.51 -34.96 18.77
C PRO A 497 0.42 -34.30 17.78
N SER A 498 -0.11 -33.35 16.98
CA SER A 498 0.63 -32.60 15.98
C SER A 498 1.41 -31.41 16.57
N VAL A 499 1.18 -31.05 17.83
CA VAL A 499 1.83 -29.96 18.54
C VAL A 499 3.06 -30.47 19.26
N ALA A 500 4.20 -29.80 19.07
CA ALA A 500 5.47 -30.14 19.73
C ALA A 500 5.68 -29.35 21.03
N ALA A 501 5.29 -28.07 21.03
CA ALA A 501 5.38 -27.17 22.19
C ALA A 501 4.51 -25.94 21.99
N VAL A 502 4.10 -25.30 23.09
CA VAL A 502 3.33 -24.07 23.10
C VAL A 502 3.97 -23.06 24.04
N THR A 503 4.04 -21.80 23.59
CA THR A 503 4.42 -20.66 24.44
C THR A 503 3.50 -19.46 24.17
N SER A 504 3.69 -18.36 24.89
CA SER A 504 2.85 -17.17 24.73
C SER A 504 3.63 -15.88 24.95
N SER A 505 3.09 -14.79 24.48
CA SER A 505 3.52 -13.42 24.74
C SER A 505 2.31 -12.51 25.01
N ALA A 506 2.55 -11.38 25.66
CA ALA A 506 1.50 -10.40 25.90
C ALA A 506 0.96 -9.81 24.60
N HIS A 507 1.82 -9.61 23.62
CA HIS A 507 1.51 -9.04 22.31
C HIS A 507 2.20 -9.84 21.18
N PRO A 508 1.77 -9.70 19.92
CA PRO A 508 2.48 -10.24 18.77
C PRO A 508 3.95 -9.83 18.79
N LEU A 509 4.84 -10.75 18.38
CA LEU A 509 6.29 -10.51 18.44
C LEU A 509 6.76 -9.46 17.46
N PHE A 510 6.12 -9.38 16.30
CA PHE A 510 6.54 -8.50 15.21
C PHE A 510 5.63 -7.29 15.10
N GLY A 511 6.26 -6.14 14.82
CA GLY A 511 5.59 -4.85 14.82
C GLY A 511 5.85 -4.07 16.12
N ASN A 512 5.13 -2.98 16.31
CA ASN A 512 5.42 -2.03 17.39
C ASN A 512 4.60 -2.27 18.67
N SER A 513 4.11 -3.49 18.86
CA SER A 513 3.31 -3.89 20.02
C SER A 513 4.19 -4.35 21.20
N HIS A 514 5.19 -3.56 21.59
CA HIS A 514 6.05 -3.85 22.75
C HIS A 514 6.04 -2.68 23.72
N SER A 515 6.40 -2.95 24.98
CA SER A 515 6.60 -1.88 25.95
C SER A 515 7.98 -1.28 25.79
N CYS A 516 8.04 0.05 25.88
CA CYS A 516 9.30 0.77 25.87
C CYS A 516 9.57 1.43 27.22
N GLN A 517 10.80 1.37 27.69
CA GLN A 517 11.25 2.08 28.88
C GLN A 517 12.54 2.78 28.58
N VAL A 518 12.65 4.02 29.05
CA VAL A 518 13.86 4.83 28.96
C VAL A 518 14.39 5.07 30.35
N ARG A 519 15.69 4.89 30.54
CA ARG A 519 16.40 5.23 31.76
C ARG A 519 17.78 5.77 31.44
N THR A 520 18.24 6.69 32.30
CA THR A 520 19.58 7.25 32.19
C THR A 520 20.60 6.29 32.81
N ILE A 521 21.63 5.93 32.05
CA ILE A 521 22.81 5.17 32.51
C ILE A 521 24.03 6.03 32.16
N ASP A 522 24.85 6.36 33.15
CA ASP A 522 26.06 7.18 32.98
C ASP A 522 25.79 8.47 32.15
N ASP A 523 24.75 9.21 32.50
CA ASP A 523 24.29 10.43 31.85
C ASP A 523 23.79 10.25 30.38
N VAL A 524 23.58 9.03 29.93
CA VAL A 524 23.01 8.70 28.63
C VAL A 524 21.64 8.05 28.79
N ASP A 525 20.65 8.58 28.10
CA ASP A 525 19.32 7.97 28.07
C ASP A 525 19.33 6.72 27.17
N VAL A 526 19.04 5.59 27.80
CA VAL A 526 18.99 4.27 27.14
C VAL A 526 17.56 3.83 27.01
N GLU A 527 17.14 3.62 25.79
CA GLU A 527 15.85 3.02 25.47
C GLU A 527 15.95 1.50 25.45
N MET A 528 14.97 0.85 26.11
CA MET A 528 14.83 -0.61 26.18
C MET A 528 13.46 -1.03 25.67
N SER A 529 13.43 -1.83 24.63
CA SER A 529 12.22 -2.51 24.15
C SER A 529 12.00 -3.81 24.90
N ILE A 530 10.83 -3.97 25.54
CA ILE A 530 10.52 -5.06 26.44
C ILE A 530 9.40 -5.91 25.86
N TRP A 531 9.65 -7.22 25.70
CA TRP A 531 8.66 -8.23 25.38
C TRP A 531 8.34 -9.08 26.59
N PHE A 532 7.07 -9.12 26.97
CA PHE A 532 6.58 -9.97 28.03
C PHE A 532 6.29 -11.36 27.46
N VAL A 533 7.01 -12.37 27.95
CA VAL A 533 6.99 -13.72 27.39
C VAL A 533 6.79 -14.77 28.47
N ARG A 534 6.30 -15.95 28.07
CA ARG A 534 6.20 -17.09 28.95
C ARG A 534 7.59 -17.67 29.22
N TYR A 535 7.74 -18.37 30.36
CA TYR A 535 9.01 -18.92 30.82
C TYR A 535 9.74 -19.85 29.83
N ASN A 536 8.99 -20.57 28.97
CA ASN A 536 9.54 -21.51 27.96
C ASN A 536 9.71 -20.88 26.58
N PHE A 537 9.63 -19.57 26.47
CA PHE A 537 9.68 -18.86 25.19
C PHE A 537 11.00 -19.11 24.43
N THR A 538 12.13 -19.04 25.15
CA THR A 538 13.46 -19.27 24.57
C THR A 538 13.60 -20.68 24.01
N ASP A 539 13.04 -21.68 24.66
CA ASP A 539 13.07 -23.07 24.21
C ASP A 539 12.23 -23.27 22.94
N VAL A 540 11.01 -22.70 22.90
CA VAL A 540 10.10 -22.82 21.77
C VAL A 540 10.66 -22.11 20.53
N PHE A 541 11.39 -21.00 20.68
CA PHE A 541 11.99 -20.25 19.58
C PHE A 541 13.47 -20.59 19.32
N GLY A 542 14.03 -21.58 20.02
CA GLY A 542 15.40 -22.06 19.83
C GLY A 542 16.46 -20.99 20.16
N ILE A 543 16.17 -20.11 21.13
CA ILE A 543 17.09 -19.05 21.56
C ILE A 543 17.99 -19.58 22.70
N PRO A 544 19.30 -19.78 22.47
CA PRO A 544 20.19 -20.25 23.52
C PRO A 544 20.51 -19.16 24.53
N VAL A 545 20.64 -19.49 25.81
CA VAL A 545 21.18 -18.60 26.83
C VAL A 545 22.71 -18.67 26.76
N ILE A 546 23.39 -17.54 26.49
CA ILE A 546 24.85 -17.48 26.33
C ILE A 546 25.56 -17.34 27.66
N ALA A 547 24.96 -16.58 28.60
CA ALA A 547 25.51 -16.38 29.94
C ALA A 547 24.36 -16.25 30.94
N GLY A 548 24.61 -16.65 32.18
CA GLY A 548 23.62 -16.66 33.25
C GLY A 548 22.61 -17.80 33.13
N GLU A 549 21.37 -17.53 33.48
CA GLU A 549 20.27 -18.51 33.50
C GLU A 549 19.08 -18.05 32.66
N GLY A 550 18.29 -19.02 32.16
CA GLY A 550 17.01 -18.74 31.47
C GLY A 550 15.88 -18.41 32.44
N ILE A 551 14.77 -17.90 31.91
CA ILE A 551 13.51 -17.72 32.64
C ILE A 551 12.92 -19.10 32.94
N THR A 552 12.50 -19.35 34.18
CA THR A 552 11.82 -20.58 34.59
C THR A 552 10.51 -20.24 35.34
N LYS A 553 9.72 -21.26 35.69
CA LYS A 553 8.50 -21.06 36.49
C LYS A 553 8.81 -20.49 37.89
N GLU A 554 9.97 -20.84 38.43
CA GLU A 554 10.41 -20.46 39.75
C GLU A 554 11.26 -19.19 39.77
N ARG A 555 11.94 -18.87 38.67
CA ARG A 555 12.85 -17.74 38.58
C ARG A 555 12.47 -16.83 37.42
N ASN A 556 12.07 -15.62 37.78
CA ASN A 556 11.72 -14.56 36.85
C ASN A 556 12.80 -13.47 36.84
N GLY A 557 12.96 -12.80 35.70
CA GLY A 557 13.89 -11.70 35.51
C GLY A 557 14.02 -11.32 34.05
N TYR A 558 14.92 -10.40 33.77
CA TYR A 558 15.20 -9.99 32.42
C TYR A 558 16.26 -10.88 31.74
N LEU A 559 16.01 -11.24 30.51
CA LEU A 559 17.05 -11.67 29.56
C LEU A 559 17.34 -10.49 28.63
N ILE A 560 18.61 -10.10 28.53
CA ILE A 560 19.08 -9.07 27.61
C ILE A 560 19.79 -9.71 26.43
N THR A 561 19.82 -9.02 25.28
CA THR A 561 20.64 -9.45 24.16
C THR A 561 22.12 -9.10 24.39
N ASP A 562 23.02 -9.85 23.74
CA ASP A 562 24.45 -9.53 23.71
C ASP A 562 24.71 -8.10 23.20
N TYR A 563 23.94 -7.66 22.17
CA TYR A 563 23.97 -6.27 21.69
C TYR A 563 23.60 -5.27 22.79
N THR A 564 22.53 -5.56 23.57
CA THR A 564 22.13 -4.71 24.70
C THR A 564 23.22 -4.67 25.78
N ALA A 565 23.82 -5.80 26.09
CA ALA A 565 24.94 -5.88 27.06
C ALA A 565 26.16 -5.04 26.61
N GLU A 566 26.52 -5.11 25.34
CA GLU A 566 27.63 -4.32 24.77
C GLU A 566 27.36 -2.81 24.74
N THR A 567 26.13 -2.42 24.38
CA THR A 567 25.78 -0.98 24.22
C THR A 567 25.50 -0.27 25.54
N THR A 568 25.03 -1.00 26.58
CA THR A 568 24.64 -0.41 27.85
C THR A 568 25.62 -0.69 28.99
N GLY A 569 26.54 -1.65 28.81
CA GLY A 569 27.44 -2.13 29.86
C GLY A 569 26.74 -2.99 30.93
N LEU A 570 25.44 -3.30 30.78
CA LEU A 570 24.69 -4.12 31.72
C LEU A 570 25.04 -5.60 31.56
N GLY A 571 25.12 -6.34 32.67
CA GLY A 571 25.44 -7.75 32.71
C GLY A 571 24.54 -8.58 33.64
N VAL A 572 24.83 -9.89 33.73
CA VAL A 572 24.11 -10.79 34.64
C VAL A 572 24.34 -10.38 36.09
N GLY A 573 23.25 -10.17 36.84
CA GLY A 573 23.27 -9.70 38.21
C GLY A 573 22.98 -8.22 38.39
N ASP A 574 23.03 -7.42 37.31
CA ASP A 574 22.61 -6.02 37.34
C ASP A 574 21.10 -5.91 37.37
N LYS A 575 20.59 -4.71 37.65
CA LYS A 575 19.15 -4.45 37.75
C LYS A 575 18.67 -3.45 36.71
N TRP A 576 17.55 -3.75 36.10
CA TRP A 576 16.77 -2.82 35.30
C TRP A 576 15.38 -2.67 35.89
N SER A 577 14.92 -1.44 36.14
CA SER A 577 13.60 -1.18 36.76
C SER A 577 13.32 -1.96 38.07
N GLY A 578 14.37 -2.18 38.89
CA GLY A 578 14.27 -2.90 40.16
C GLY A 578 14.24 -4.44 40.06
N MET A 579 14.27 -4.99 38.83
CA MET A 579 14.30 -6.45 38.59
C MET A 579 15.67 -6.88 38.05
N ASP A 580 16.11 -8.06 38.43
CA ASP A 580 17.44 -8.60 38.11
C ASP A 580 17.54 -9.02 36.63
N ILE A 581 18.69 -8.73 35.99
CA ILE A 581 19.10 -9.33 34.73
C ILE A 581 19.66 -10.72 35.04
N ILE A 582 18.97 -11.78 34.63
CA ILE A 582 19.30 -13.16 34.98
C ILE A 582 20.13 -13.87 33.91
N GLY A 583 20.10 -13.37 32.67
CA GLY A 583 20.88 -13.97 31.59
C GLY A 583 21.03 -13.13 30.34
N ILE A 584 21.94 -13.57 29.47
CA ILE A 584 22.23 -12.95 28.19
C ILE A 584 21.91 -13.97 27.09
N ILE A 585 21.22 -13.51 26.05
CA ILE A 585 20.86 -14.26 24.84
C ILE A 585 21.52 -13.65 23.60
N PRO A 586 21.65 -14.37 22.47
CA PRO A 586 22.09 -13.77 21.21
C PRO A 586 21.19 -12.62 20.79
N HIS A 587 21.73 -11.75 19.92
CA HIS A 587 20.94 -10.65 19.36
C HIS A 587 19.70 -11.18 18.61
N ILE A 588 18.55 -10.63 18.99
CA ILE A 588 17.28 -10.83 18.31
C ILE A 588 16.73 -9.48 17.86
N ASN A 589 16.26 -9.37 16.62
CA ASN A 589 15.64 -8.14 16.09
C ASN A 589 14.17 -8.40 15.76
N LEU A 590 13.30 -8.24 16.75
CA LEU A 590 11.85 -8.42 16.61
C LEU A 590 11.15 -7.25 15.92
N MET A 591 11.85 -6.11 15.77
CA MET A 591 11.34 -4.95 15.00
C MET A 591 11.45 -5.16 13.48
N GLY A 592 12.21 -6.16 13.05
CA GLY A 592 12.34 -6.52 11.65
C GLY A 592 13.53 -5.92 10.91
N ALA A 593 13.70 -6.34 9.65
CA ALA A 593 14.88 -6.03 8.83
C ALA A 593 15.08 -4.52 8.53
N ASN A 594 14.04 -3.71 8.62
CA ASN A 594 14.14 -2.28 8.29
C ASN A 594 14.28 -1.38 9.52
N SER A 595 14.32 -1.97 10.70
CA SER A 595 14.57 -1.27 11.96
C SER A 595 16.03 -1.37 12.35
N PRO A 596 16.62 -0.32 12.95
CA PRO A 596 17.94 -0.42 13.52
C PRO A 596 17.96 -1.46 14.65
N ASN A 597 19.14 -1.98 14.95
CA ASN A 597 19.28 -2.83 16.14
C ASN A 597 18.97 -1.99 17.38
N GLY A 598 18.04 -2.46 18.18
CA GLY A 598 17.63 -1.83 19.43
C GLY A 598 17.96 -2.67 20.66
N ASN A 599 18.03 -2.02 21.81
CA ASN A 599 18.19 -2.72 23.08
C ASN A 599 16.93 -3.53 23.40
N THR A 600 17.07 -4.84 23.49
CA THR A 600 15.95 -5.76 23.62
C THR A 600 16.03 -6.50 24.95
N LEU A 601 14.91 -6.54 25.66
CA LEU A 601 14.69 -7.27 26.90
C LEU A 601 13.55 -8.27 26.72
N LEU A 602 13.75 -9.51 27.14
CA LEU A 602 12.66 -10.45 27.36
C LEU A 602 12.39 -10.53 28.86
N LEU A 603 11.16 -10.31 29.26
CA LEU A 603 10.72 -10.42 30.64
C LEU A 603 9.78 -11.60 30.81
N GLY A 604 10.12 -12.50 31.69
CA GLY A 604 9.25 -13.59 32.11
C GLY A 604 8.01 -13.01 32.82
N ASN A 605 6.85 -13.47 32.38
CA ASN A 605 5.61 -12.87 32.82
C ASN A 605 4.76 -13.86 33.63
N HIS A 606 4.47 -13.47 34.87
CA HIS A 606 3.49 -14.16 35.73
C HIS A 606 2.25 -13.30 36.02
N ASN A 607 2.26 -12.02 35.66
CA ASN A 607 1.24 -11.05 36.03
C ASN A 607 0.57 -10.32 34.84
N TYR A 608 1.04 -10.50 33.64
CA TYR A 608 0.43 -9.89 32.45
C TYR A 608 -0.48 -10.88 31.72
N VAL A 609 -1.48 -10.34 31.10
CA VAL A 609 -2.45 -11.09 30.30
C VAL A 609 -1.85 -11.36 28.95
N ASN A 610 -1.50 -12.63 28.65
CA ASN A 610 -0.98 -13.01 27.35
C ASN A 610 -2.14 -13.34 26.40
N GLY A 611 -2.18 -12.67 25.27
CA GLY A 611 -3.23 -12.85 24.24
C GLY A 611 -2.74 -13.51 22.96
N THR A 612 -1.42 -13.64 22.80
CA THR A 612 -0.79 -14.24 21.63
C THR A 612 -0.07 -15.53 22.01
N TYR A 613 -0.42 -16.62 21.33
CA TYR A 613 0.15 -17.95 21.57
C TYR A 613 0.95 -18.40 20.36
N TYR A 614 2.06 -19.10 20.61
CA TYR A 614 2.92 -19.67 19.57
C TYR A 614 2.94 -21.18 19.70
N VAL A 615 2.44 -21.84 18.66
CA VAL A 615 2.28 -23.30 18.61
C VAL A 615 3.31 -23.87 17.63
N ARG A 616 4.35 -24.51 18.18
CA ARG A 616 5.34 -25.24 17.37
C ARG A 616 4.74 -26.57 16.93
N LEU A 617 4.74 -26.81 15.63
CA LEU A 617 4.22 -28.03 15.03
C LEU A 617 5.31 -29.09 14.82
N ASN A 618 4.91 -30.35 14.90
CA ASN A 618 5.72 -31.47 14.43
C ASN A 618 5.91 -31.41 12.89
N LYS A 619 6.93 -32.07 12.37
CA LYS A 619 7.18 -32.12 10.92
C LYS A 619 6.11 -32.95 10.22
N ASN A 620 5.72 -32.51 9.00
CA ASN A 620 4.79 -33.23 8.12
C ASN A 620 3.38 -33.45 8.69
N VAL A 621 2.84 -32.45 9.39
CA VAL A 621 1.47 -32.45 9.90
C VAL A 621 0.50 -31.79 8.90
N ASP A 622 -0.77 -32.16 8.96
CA ASP A 622 -1.84 -31.47 8.28
C ASP A 622 -2.18 -30.16 9.05
N VAL A 623 -1.72 -29.05 8.53
CA VAL A 623 -1.85 -27.72 9.17
C VAL A 623 -3.30 -27.32 9.30
N GLU A 624 -4.15 -27.61 8.29
CA GLU A 624 -5.57 -27.25 8.31
C GLU A 624 -6.32 -28.01 9.41
N ALA A 625 -6.02 -29.31 9.57
CA ALA A 625 -6.57 -30.11 10.68
C ALA A 625 -6.15 -29.53 12.04
N VAL A 626 -4.87 -29.14 12.21
CA VAL A 626 -4.40 -28.55 13.46
C VAL A 626 -5.08 -27.21 13.74
N CYS A 627 -5.23 -26.34 12.73
CA CYS A 627 -5.95 -25.08 12.90
C CYS A 627 -7.41 -25.31 13.35
N ASN A 628 -8.09 -26.32 12.81
CA ASN A 628 -9.43 -26.69 13.23
C ASN A 628 -9.47 -27.22 14.67
N ASP A 629 -8.49 -28.06 15.05
CA ASP A 629 -8.35 -28.54 16.42
C ASP A 629 -8.13 -27.36 17.40
N ILE A 630 -7.27 -26.39 17.06
CA ILE A 630 -7.04 -25.19 17.86
C ILE A 630 -8.35 -24.39 18.05
N ARG A 631 -9.11 -24.17 16.97
CA ARG A 631 -10.42 -23.48 17.03
C ARG A 631 -11.42 -24.25 17.90
N GLN A 632 -11.44 -25.55 17.78
CA GLN A 632 -12.33 -26.40 18.61
C GLN A 632 -11.96 -26.35 20.08
N VAL A 633 -10.65 -26.38 20.42
CA VAL A 633 -10.17 -26.23 21.80
C VAL A 633 -10.57 -24.87 22.34
N ALA A 634 -10.35 -23.79 21.59
CA ALA A 634 -10.75 -22.44 21.98
C ALA A 634 -12.24 -22.33 22.26
N GLY A 635 -13.08 -22.80 21.34
CA GLY A 635 -14.55 -22.81 21.49
C GLY A 635 -15.07 -23.69 22.64
N ASN A 636 -14.37 -24.80 22.97
CA ASN A 636 -14.71 -25.63 24.12
C ASN A 636 -14.42 -24.95 25.46
N ILE A 637 -13.30 -24.19 25.55
CA ILE A 637 -12.90 -23.47 26.77
C ILE A 637 -13.77 -22.22 26.96
N GLU A 638 -14.03 -21.51 25.86
CA GLU A 638 -14.83 -20.28 25.89
C GLU A 638 -15.77 -20.24 24.65
N PRO A 639 -17.00 -20.73 24.79
CA PRO A 639 -17.96 -20.82 23.68
C PRO A 639 -18.33 -19.47 23.05
N ASN A 640 -18.12 -18.38 23.80
CA ASN A 640 -18.44 -17.02 23.31
C ASN A 640 -17.21 -16.25 22.83
N SER A 641 -16.02 -16.91 22.79
CA SER A 641 -14.82 -16.25 22.28
C SER A 641 -14.91 -15.96 20.77
N SER A 642 -14.20 -14.94 20.35
CA SER A 642 -13.91 -14.76 18.92
C SER A 642 -13.12 -15.94 18.37
N GLU A 643 -13.34 -16.24 17.10
CA GLU A 643 -12.55 -17.27 16.43
C GLU A 643 -11.06 -16.88 16.45
N PRO A 644 -10.16 -17.74 16.95
CA PRO A 644 -8.73 -17.44 16.98
C PRO A 644 -8.19 -17.10 15.60
N LYS A 645 -7.46 -15.99 15.48
CA LYS A 645 -6.72 -15.65 14.26
C LYS A 645 -5.43 -16.47 14.26
N ILE A 646 -5.34 -17.41 13.32
CA ILE A 646 -4.22 -18.37 13.22
C ILE A 646 -3.47 -18.11 11.93
N GLU A 647 -2.16 -17.89 12.04
CA GLU A 647 -1.27 -17.72 10.88
C GLU A 647 0.13 -18.26 11.19
N PHE A 648 0.96 -18.44 10.17
CA PHE A 648 2.36 -18.75 10.42
C PHE A 648 3.12 -17.51 10.89
N VAL A 649 4.08 -17.69 11.78
CA VAL A 649 5.01 -16.64 12.23
C VAL A 649 5.71 -15.96 11.04
N ASN A 650 6.01 -16.71 9.97
CA ASN A 650 6.54 -16.14 8.74
C ASN A 650 5.56 -15.20 8.01
N ASP A 651 4.25 -15.46 8.10
CA ASP A 651 3.23 -14.59 7.51
C ASP A 651 3.01 -13.35 8.38
N ALA A 652 3.11 -13.47 9.71
CA ALA A 652 3.09 -12.34 10.63
C ALA A 652 4.24 -11.35 10.33
N ILE A 653 5.46 -11.84 10.12
CA ILE A 653 6.61 -11.01 9.68
C ILE A 653 6.32 -10.36 8.32
N ALA A 654 5.72 -11.09 7.37
CA ALA A 654 5.42 -10.54 6.06
C ALA A 654 4.44 -9.35 6.12
N LYS A 655 3.58 -9.29 7.14
CA LYS A 655 2.67 -8.15 7.37
C LYS A 655 3.40 -6.88 7.80
N VAL A 656 4.49 -7.00 8.58
CA VAL A 656 5.35 -5.86 8.94
C VAL A 656 5.89 -5.16 7.68
N TYR A 657 6.14 -5.94 6.62
CA TYR A 657 6.59 -5.41 5.33
C TYR A 657 5.44 -5.19 4.33
N GLY A 658 4.21 -5.04 4.83
CA GLY A 658 2.99 -4.94 4.01
C GLY A 658 3.09 -3.87 2.93
N ASP A 659 3.60 -2.69 3.25
CA ASP A 659 3.74 -1.59 2.29
C ASP A 659 4.79 -1.87 1.22
N THR A 660 5.93 -2.45 1.60
CA THR A 660 6.95 -2.90 0.62
C THR A 660 6.39 -4.02 -0.27
N LYS A 661 5.57 -4.92 0.27
CA LYS A 661 4.85 -5.95 -0.50
C LYS A 661 3.89 -5.31 -1.50
N LYS A 662 3.05 -4.37 -1.06
CA LYS A 662 2.11 -3.65 -1.93
C LYS A 662 2.83 -2.96 -3.08
N GLN A 663 3.89 -2.20 -2.78
CA GLN A 663 4.72 -1.53 -3.79
C GLN A 663 5.33 -2.55 -4.78
N THR A 664 5.92 -3.63 -4.28
CA THR A 664 6.54 -4.68 -5.11
C THR A 664 5.56 -5.33 -6.06
N VAL A 665 4.37 -5.71 -5.57
CA VAL A 665 3.32 -6.34 -6.38
C VAL A 665 2.81 -5.37 -7.45
N MET A 666 2.54 -4.12 -7.07
CA MET A 666 2.04 -3.09 -7.97
C MET A 666 3.05 -2.80 -9.10
N ILE A 667 4.32 -2.56 -8.76
CA ILE A 667 5.37 -2.31 -9.77
C ILE A 667 5.56 -3.53 -10.68
N SER A 668 5.53 -4.75 -10.14
CA SER A 668 5.67 -5.97 -10.92
C SER A 668 4.51 -6.17 -11.89
N LEU A 669 3.28 -5.91 -11.45
CA LEU A 669 2.09 -5.98 -12.29
C LEU A 669 2.15 -4.94 -13.42
N PHE A 670 2.52 -3.70 -13.10
CA PHE A 670 2.62 -2.65 -14.11
C PHE A 670 3.80 -2.83 -15.07
N ALA A 671 4.93 -3.37 -14.60
CA ALA A 671 6.03 -3.79 -15.46
C ALA A 671 5.58 -4.88 -16.43
N LEU A 672 4.83 -5.88 -15.97
CA LEU A 672 4.26 -6.93 -16.82
C LEU A 672 3.32 -6.34 -17.88
N ILE A 673 2.42 -5.44 -17.50
CA ILE A 673 1.50 -4.75 -18.41
C ILE A 673 2.27 -3.95 -19.46
N ALA A 674 3.29 -3.19 -19.06
CA ALA A 674 4.12 -2.41 -19.97
C ALA A 674 4.86 -3.30 -20.97
N VAL A 675 5.39 -4.45 -20.53
CA VAL A 675 6.04 -5.44 -21.40
C VAL A 675 5.05 -6.03 -22.41
N VAL A 676 3.86 -6.44 -21.95
CA VAL A 676 2.80 -6.99 -22.81
C VAL A 676 2.41 -5.97 -23.89
N ILE A 677 2.17 -4.71 -23.51
CA ILE A 677 1.84 -3.64 -24.46
C ILE A 677 3.00 -3.40 -25.44
N SER A 678 4.25 -3.41 -24.97
CA SER A 678 5.43 -3.26 -25.83
C SER A 678 5.56 -4.39 -26.83
N LEU A 679 5.36 -5.64 -26.42
CA LEU A 679 5.37 -6.79 -27.32
C LEU A 679 4.23 -6.75 -28.33
N MET A 680 3.02 -6.30 -27.93
CA MET A 680 1.91 -6.08 -28.85
C MET A 680 2.24 -5.02 -29.92
N GLY A 681 2.93 -3.94 -29.51
CA GLY A 681 3.42 -2.91 -30.43
C GLY A 681 4.42 -3.43 -31.43
N VAL A 682 5.45 -4.15 -30.98
CA VAL A 682 6.44 -4.79 -31.84
C VAL A 682 5.79 -5.78 -32.79
N PHE A 683 4.89 -6.62 -32.27
CA PHE A 683 4.14 -7.59 -33.09
C PHE A 683 3.36 -6.90 -34.21
N GLY A 684 2.64 -5.82 -33.91
CA GLY A 684 1.90 -5.03 -34.90
C GLY A 684 2.80 -4.47 -36.00
N ILE A 685 3.99 -3.96 -35.62
CA ILE A 685 4.97 -3.42 -36.57
C ILE A 685 5.58 -4.53 -37.43
N VAL A 686 5.99 -5.64 -36.84
CA VAL A 686 6.56 -6.80 -37.58
C VAL A 686 5.53 -7.39 -38.56
N LEU A 687 4.26 -7.50 -38.11
CA LEU A 687 3.16 -7.93 -38.98
C LEU A 687 3.03 -7.04 -40.21
N PHE A 688 3.06 -5.74 -40.00
CA PHE A 688 2.95 -4.79 -41.08
C PHE A 688 4.21 -4.78 -41.98
N GLU A 689 5.42 -4.80 -41.42
CA GLU A 689 6.67 -4.79 -42.13
C GLU A 689 6.82 -6.05 -43.00
N THR A 690 6.43 -7.21 -42.51
CA THR A 690 6.43 -8.47 -43.27
C THR A 690 5.43 -8.46 -44.42
N GLN A 691 4.24 -7.88 -44.23
CA GLN A 691 3.25 -7.72 -45.31
C GLN A 691 3.72 -6.73 -46.37
N HIS A 692 4.32 -5.61 -45.97
CA HIS A 692 4.79 -4.59 -46.92
C HIS A 692 5.99 -5.06 -47.74
N ARG A 693 6.88 -5.86 -47.16
CA ARG A 693 8.07 -6.43 -47.85
C ARG A 693 7.81 -7.79 -48.49
N ARG A 694 6.54 -8.22 -48.56
CA ARG A 694 6.16 -9.53 -49.05
C ARG A 694 6.74 -9.79 -50.47
N SER A 695 6.63 -8.81 -51.38
CA SER A 695 7.20 -8.88 -52.74
C SER A 695 8.73 -8.91 -52.74
N GLU A 696 9.38 -8.10 -51.88
CA GLU A 696 10.84 -8.12 -51.73
C GLU A 696 11.34 -9.48 -51.24
N ILE A 697 10.64 -10.07 -50.28
CA ILE A 697 10.93 -11.41 -49.72
C ILE A 697 10.76 -12.46 -50.83
N ALA A 698 9.66 -12.40 -51.59
CA ALA A 698 9.42 -13.32 -52.70
C ALA A 698 10.51 -13.26 -53.75
N VAL A 699 10.92 -12.06 -54.18
CA VAL A 699 12.03 -11.86 -55.13
C VAL A 699 13.33 -12.44 -54.57
N ARG A 700 13.69 -12.17 -53.33
CA ARG A 700 14.91 -12.75 -52.70
C ARG A 700 14.87 -14.27 -52.67
N LYS A 701 13.71 -14.88 -52.41
CA LYS A 701 13.53 -16.35 -52.43
C LYS A 701 13.72 -16.93 -53.84
N VAL A 702 13.23 -16.26 -54.87
CA VAL A 702 13.46 -16.66 -56.26
C VAL A 702 14.96 -16.63 -56.60
N TYR A 703 15.71 -15.68 -56.00
CA TYR A 703 17.18 -15.62 -56.13
C TYR A 703 17.93 -16.53 -55.13
N GLY A 704 17.24 -17.47 -54.48
CA GLY A 704 17.87 -18.54 -53.69
C GLY A 704 18.03 -18.22 -52.20
N ALA A 705 17.42 -17.14 -51.67
CA ALA A 705 17.48 -16.88 -50.24
C ALA A 705 16.69 -17.95 -49.45
N SER A 706 17.30 -18.54 -48.42
CA SER A 706 16.61 -19.47 -47.49
C SER A 706 15.63 -18.77 -46.59
N SER A 707 14.59 -19.49 -46.12
CA SER A 707 13.66 -18.95 -45.13
C SER A 707 14.37 -18.51 -43.85
N GLY A 708 15.45 -19.22 -43.45
CA GLY A 708 16.27 -18.86 -42.30
C GLY A 708 16.98 -17.51 -42.47
N SER A 709 17.50 -17.20 -43.68
CA SER A 709 18.16 -15.90 -43.92
C SER A 709 17.20 -14.71 -43.81
N VAL A 710 15.95 -14.90 -44.24
CA VAL A 710 14.89 -13.89 -44.09
C VAL A 710 14.57 -13.66 -42.62
N VAL A 711 14.37 -14.72 -41.84
CA VAL A 711 14.10 -14.63 -40.38
C VAL A 711 15.26 -13.94 -39.65
N THR A 712 16.51 -14.32 -39.96
CA THR A 712 17.70 -13.71 -39.35
C THR A 712 17.82 -12.22 -39.69
N MET A 713 17.45 -11.79 -40.90
CA MET A 713 17.44 -10.38 -41.27
C MET A 713 16.50 -9.54 -40.41
N PHE A 714 15.27 -10.05 -40.11
CA PHE A 714 14.33 -9.36 -39.21
C PHE A 714 14.83 -9.36 -37.77
N ASN A 715 15.24 -10.52 -37.25
CA ASN A 715 15.73 -10.64 -35.87
C ASN A 715 16.93 -9.72 -35.60
N ARG A 716 17.95 -9.72 -36.47
CA ARG A 716 19.14 -8.88 -36.31
C ARG A 716 18.79 -7.40 -36.10
N ARG A 717 17.79 -6.88 -36.83
CA ARG A 717 17.39 -5.49 -36.73
C ARG A 717 16.76 -5.16 -35.36
N TYR A 718 15.80 -6.00 -34.90
CA TYR A 718 15.12 -5.75 -33.62
C TYR A 718 16.03 -6.01 -32.43
N LEU A 719 16.89 -7.02 -32.49
CA LEU A 719 17.86 -7.31 -31.44
C LEU A 719 18.92 -6.20 -31.32
N LEU A 720 19.33 -5.58 -32.41
CA LEU A 720 20.21 -4.41 -32.35
C LEU A 720 19.51 -3.22 -31.68
N ILE A 721 18.22 -2.99 -31.95
CA ILE A 721 17.43 -1.95 -31.28
C ILE A 721 17.37 -2.26 -29.78
N VAL A 722 17.08 -3.49 -29.39
CA VAL A 722 17.04 -3.91 -27.97
C VAL A 722 18.38 -3.67 -27.27
N ALA A 723 19.50 -4.03 -27.92
CA ALA A 723 20.84 -3.83 -27.36
C ALA A 723 21.18 -2.34 -27.15
N VAL A 724 20.84 -1.48 -28.10
CA VAL A 724 21.04 -0.01 -27.98
C VAL A 724 20.14 0.56 -26.88
N CYS A 725 18.87 0.13 -26.80
CA CYS A 725 17.94 0.55 -25.76
C CYS A 725 18.40 0.12 -24.37
N PHE A 726 18.97 -1.09 -24.25
CA PHE A 726 19.53 -1.59 -23.00
C PHE A 726 20.67 -0.73 -22.49
N ALA A 727 21.56 -0.25 -23.36
CA ALA A 727 22.66 0.63 -22.97
C ALA A 727 22.18 1.95 -22.33
N VAL A 728 20.95 2.37 -22.60
CA VAL A 728 20.31 3.54 -21.97
C VAL A 728 19.48 3.11 -20.76
N ALA A 729 18.71 2.02 -20.88
CA ALA A 729 17.79 1.57 -19.84
C ALA A 729 18.52 1.10 -18.57
N ALA A 730 19.64 0.37 -18.71
CA ALA A 730 20.36 -0.18 -17.58
C ALA A 730 20.92 0.88 -16.63
N PRO A 731 21.61 1.96 -17.07
CA PRO A 731 22.05 3.03 -16.18
C PRO A 731 20.89 3.78 -15.51
N VAL A 732 19.82 4.06 -16.25
CA VAL A 732 18.64 4.75 -15.69
C VAL A 732 17.99 3.91 -14.60
N ALA A 733 17.77 2.63 -14.85
CA ALA A 733 17.21 1.71 -13.86
C ALA A 733 18.11 1.55 -12.64
N TRP A 734 19.44 1.52 -12.85
CA TRP A 734 20.44 1.44 -11.78
C TRP A 734 20.34 2.62 -10.82
N VAL A 735 20.31 3.85 -11.38
CA VAL A 735 20.20 5.07 -10.55
C VAL A 735 18.91 5.08 -9.74
N ILE A 736 17.77 4.77 -10.36
CA ILE A 736 16.47 4.73 -9.68
C ILE A 736 16.47 3.66 -8.58
N ALA A 737 16.95 2.45 -8.89
CA ALA A 737 17.01 1.34 -7.95
C ALA A 737 17.95 1.63 -6.77
N SER A 738 19.13 2.23 -7.03
CA SER A 738 20.08 2.56 -5.97
C SER A 738 19.54 3.62 -5.00
N ASN A 739 18.85 4.63 -5.53
CA ASN A 739 18.23 5.67 -4.68
C ASN A 739 17.08 5.09 -3.82
N TRP A 740 16.28 4.21 -4.40
CA TRP A 740 15.20 3.55 -3.64
C TRP A 740 15.75 2.64 -2.54
N LEU A 741 16.81 1.87 -2.81
CA LEU A 741 17.44 0.98 -1.85
C LEU A 741 18.10 1.73 -0.67
N GLN A 742 18.43 3.02 -0.82
CA GLN A 742 18.96 3.83 0.29
C GLN A 742 17.95 4.00 1.44
N GLY A 743 16.65 3.85 1.18
CA GLY A 743 15.61 3.86 2.21
C GLY A 743 15.55 2.60 3.08
N PHE A 744 16.42 1.60 2.85
CA PHE A 744 16.46 0.36 3.61
C PHE A 744 17.76 0.21 4.38
N ILE A 745 17.67 -0.17 5.65
CA ILE A 745 18.83 -0.47 6.49
C ILE A 745 19.49 -1.75 5.99
N ASN A 746 18.73 -2.83 5.90
CA ASN A 746 19.16 -4.10 5.34
C ASN A 746 18.76 -4.20 3.87
N ARG A 747 19.68 -3.91 2.97
CA ARG A 747 19.45 -3.86 1.53
C ARG A 747 20.27 -4.87 0.77
N ILE A 748 19.73 -5.33 -0.36
CA ILE A 748 20.47 -6.16 -1.30
C ILE A 748 21.57 -5.35 -1.99
N GLU A 749 22.67 -6.02 -2.35
CA GLU A 749 23.68 -5.43 -3.20
C GLU A 749 23.25 -5.47 -4.67
N LEU A 750 23.29 -4.28 -5.31
CA LEU A 750 23.01 -4.21 -6.74
C LEU A 750 24.15 -4.87 -7.52
N SER A 751 23.79 -5.86 -8.33
CA SER A 751 24.72 -6.59 -9.17
C SER A 751 24.39 -6.48 -10.66
N LEU A 752 25.41 -6.46 -11.51
CA LEU A 752 25.25 -6.35 -12.97
C LEU A 752 24.44 -7.49 -13.59
N TRP A 753 24.32 -8.65 -12.93
CA TRP A 753 23.49 -9.73 -13.46
C TRP A 753 22.01 -9.38 -13.52
N LEU A 754 21.52 -8.46 -12.67
CA LEU A 754 20.11 -8.04 -12.63
C LEU A 754 19.64 -7.42 -13.96
N PRO A 755 20.26 -6.33 -14.46
CA PRO A 755 19.89 -5.80 -15.76
C PRO A 755 20.21 -6.78 -16.91
N LEU A 756 21.25 -7.61 -16.80
CA LEU A 756 21.58 -8.62 -17.82
C LEU A 756 20.53 -9.74 -17.89
N ALA A 757 19.95 -10.16 -16.77
CA ALA A 757 18.83 -11.10 -16.76
C ALA A 757 17.62 -10.53 -17.50
N VAL A 758 17.28 -9.26 -17.24
CA VAL A 758 16.20 -8.56 -17.95
C VAL A 758 16.50 -8.47 -19.46
N LEU A 759 17.74 -8.14 -19.85
CA LEU A 759 18.14 -8.14 -21.25
C LEU A 759 17.91 -9.51 -21.90
N ALA A 760 18.33 -10.60 -21.24
CA ALA A 760 18.17 -11.95 -21.75
C ALA A 760 16.68 -12.30 -21.98
N VAL A 761 15.80 -11.94 -21.03
CA VAL A 761 14.34 -12.14 -21.16
C VAL A 761 13.78 -11.34 -22.33
N VAL A 762 14.10 -10.04 -22.43
CA VAL A 762 13.59 -9.17 -23.52
C VAL A 762 14.09 -9.62 -24.87
N VAL A 763 15.37 -10.02 -25.00
CA VAL A 763 15.96 -10.62 -26.22
C VAL A 763 15.21 -11.88 -26.61
N LEU A 764 14.98 -12.80 -25.67
CA LEU A 764 14.29 -14.06 -25.92
C LEU A 764 12.84 -13.82 -26.41
N LEU A 765 12.09 -12.99 -25.68
CA LEU A 765 10.69 -12.67 -26.02
C LEU A 765 10.58 -11.98 -27.39
N THR A 766 11.47 -11.01 -27.65
CA THR A 766 11.51 -10.30 -28.94
C THR A 766 11.90 -11.22 -30.07
N ALA A 767 12.93 -12.04 -29.90
CA ALA A 767 13.37 -13.01 -30.93
C ALA A 767 12.27 -14.04 -31.23
N LEU A 768 11.61 -14.57 -30.21
CA LEU A 768 10.49 -15.50 -30.35
C LEU A 768 9.36 -14.87 -31.20
N LEU A 769 8.92 -13.66 -30.79
CA LEU A 769 7.81 -12.96 -31.43
C LEU A 769 8.13 -12.59 -32.88
N VAL A 770 9.34 -12.05 -33.15
CA VAL A 770 9.78 -11.69 -34.50
C VAL A 770 9.92 -12.95 -35.38
N THR A 771 10.48 -14.03 -34.83
CA THR A 771 10.63 -15.32 -35.54
C THR A 771 9.27 -15.90 -35.91
N LEU A 772 8.33 -16.01 -34.96
CA LEU A 772 6.99 -16.56 -35.23
C LEU A 772 6.28 -15.82 -36.36
N ARG A 773 6.44 -14.51 -36.44
CA ARG A 773 5.79 -13.69 -37.46
C ARG A 773 6.53 -13.67 -38.80
N SER A 774 7.87 -13.55 -38.79
CA SER A 774 8.65 -13.55 -40.02
C SER A 774 8.71 -14.93 -40.68
N TRP A 775 8.63 -16.03 -39.89
CA TRP A 775 8.59 -17.40 -40.40
C TRP A 775 7.43 -17.61 -41.37
N LYS A 776 6.22 -17.19 -40.99
CA LYS A 776 5.03 -17.31 -41.86
C LYS A 776 5.23 -16.62 -43.20
N ALA A 777 5.78 -15.39 -43.21
CA ALA A 777 6.07 -14.66 -44.45
C ALA A 777 7.24 -15.29 -45.24
N ALA A 778 8.24 -15.87 -44.57
CA ALA A 778 9.37 -16.53 -45.17
C ALA A 778 9.03 -17.89 -45.77
N THR A 779 7.97 -18.56 -45.35
CA THR A 779 7.52 -19.87 -45.89
C THR A 779 6.46 -19.79 -46.96
N GLU A 780 5.88 -18.59 -47.25
CA GLU A 780 4.91 -18.40 -48.32
C GLU A 780 5.53 -18.73 -49.69
N ASN A 781 4.71 -19.28 -50.61
CA ASN A 781 5.13 -19.61 -51.94
C ASN A 781 5.40 -18.33 -52.77
N PRO A 782 6.64 -18.11 -53.29
CA PRO A 782 6.96 -16.91 -54.07
C PRO A 782 6.08 -16.68 -55.29
N ALA A 783 5.64 -17.79 -55.96
CA ALA A 783 4.81 -17.71 -57.15
C ALA A 783 3.43 -17.10 -56.87
N ASP A 784 2.81 -17.46 -55.74
CA ASP A 784 1.51 -16.94 -55.32
C ASP A 784 1.58 -15.46 -54.98
N VAL A 785 2.70 -15.03 -54.39
CA VAL A 785 2.94 -13.63 -54.02
C VAL A 785 3.12 -12.74 -55.22
N VAL A 786 3.88 -13.18 -56.25
CA VAL A 786 4.11 -12.42 -57.48
C VAL A 786 2.86 -12.34 -58.35
N ARG A 787 2.02 -13.37 -58.34
CA ARG A 787 0.74 -13.42 -59.05
C ARG A 787 -0.36 -12.55 -58.44
N SER A 788 -0.31 -12.29 -57.16
CA SER A 788 -1.33 -11.51 -56.41
C SER A 788 -1.08 -10.00 -56.41
N ASN A 789 0.05 -9.51 -56.91
CA ASN A 789 0.38 -8.10 -57.16
C ASN A 789 0.11 -7.71 -58.61
#